data_91594e36cbe96662f0efd4c7efb15557
#
_entry.id   91594e36cbe96662f0efd4c7efb15557
#
_cell.length_a   1.000
_cell.length_b   1.000
_cell.length_c   1.000
_cell.angle_alpha   90.00
_cell.angle_beta   90.00
_cell.angle_gamma   90.00
#
_symmetry.space_group_name_H-M   'P 1'
#
loop_
_entity.id
_entity.type
_entity.pdbx_description
1 polymer ?
#
loop_
_entity_poly.entity_id
_entity_poly.type
_entity_poly.pdbx_seq_one_letter_code
_entity_poly.pdbx_strand_id
1 'polypeptide(L)'
;MNKTPSKKSNKSNNSSRKSSKSKSPINKEQQSSTKQKATFELSTLRINSIENTPSPIEHICCLPSLSILALCRSDSSIEIWTTNTWIQVIKFPGLKSLQTRRVFLYHKKNVPDSAPLINKIRLFTCGINGYLVEWSLLSNLPKFSYKNPGGCIWDMQFKDKICLIASNDGTPRAVKVKKSSNPYLIKQFAKSDSRILSVCWENSTIKTKTRLFYTGHSNGTICKWNFETGQTLLTLSNPSADNDILIWTMCSINSKYLLCGDSTGKLLVYDINFGVLVKEFKEHTADILSIVSNGNPNEPSAYFTGIDSLICNVKLNTKNNEWILTSSFRGQSHDINSLSLLNENYLLSGGITTDICINHLYNGNMYQKYEKKINTNVKRHISPFEHKQNYYLSDFIDSSKKNILILHKKHDYCDLWILNINSNTSTYLAKIYKNKKNDSNILSANISRDGKLIMLSYDDITSLFSYDYDKNEIKKIKEFKHQSNYIFFSSDSSKAYLLSQKTSKVYIIDINALKVLKEISLNKDKDIILTCDFNYESNAIAYSTLSKQVYYIDTVKEEINSVPHPDCFISKIKFNTKNNTLILIDEYNLIYIVDIPTMKFTQWTTDRIEKTDFPINYVKWYNKIYGITIISKDVFLLYTDYNYIKVDLTKQLPKESLIEKNKMDKYVKSDWEKIIKEFHQKIFDEEYKGKEYSKIRNDMFSSTSNKKVPDISLDNDNFKIVSKFNSIMLMDMINENTMLVVENDWNKIVKTFPGGVIKPNYGH
;
A
#
# COMPACT_ATOMS: atom_id res chain seq x y z
N MET A 1 -18.06 64.23 -0.14
CA MET A 1 -19.40 64.65 -0.54
C MET A 1 -20.30 63.44 -0.43
N ASN A 2 -21.03 63.33 0.65
CA ASN A 2 -22.48 63.52 0.80
C ASN A 2 -23.29 62.51 0.02
N LYS A 3 -24.22 61.73 0.53
CA LYS A 3 -25.05 61.69 1.75
C LYS A 3 -25.82 60.39 1.79
N THR A 4 -25.96 59.77 2.90
CA THR A 4 -27.19 59.09 3.34
C THR A 4 -28.35 60.09 3.50
N PRO A 5 -29.61 59.73 3.72
CA PRO A 5 -30.20 58.76 4.65
C PRO A 5 -31.56 58.13 4.20
N SER A 6 -32.15 57.19 4.79
CA SER A 6 -32.91 56.99 6.04
C SER A 6 -34.38 56.54 5.86
N LYS A 7 -34.83 55.60 6.69
CA LYS A 7 -36.09 55.49 7.47
C LYS A 7 -37.41 55.24 6.73
N LYS A 8 -38.27 54.41 7.18
CA LYS A 8 -39.08 54.12 8.41
C LYS A 8 -40.12 53.05 8.02
N SER A 9 -40.49 52.16 8.76
CA SER A 9 -41.26 51.90 9.99
C SER A 9 -42.74 51.58 9.77
N ASN A 10 -43.17 50.61 10.46
CA ASN A 10 -44.35 50.47 11.33
C ASN A 10 -45.39 49.40 11.00
N LYS A 11 -45.56 48.51 11.98
CA LYS A 11 -46.73 48.24 12.86
C LYS A 11 -47.99 47.73 12.12
N SER A 12 -48.72 46.81 12.65
CA SER A 12 -49.25 46.52 13.98
C SER A 12 -50.12 45.26 14.00
N ASN A 13 -50.02 44.46 15.07
CA ASN A 13 -51.10 44.08 16.00
C ASN A 13 -52.46 43.61 15.48
N ASN A 14 -52.88 42.41 15.97
CA ASN A 14 -53.92 42.15 17.00
C ASN A 14 -54.26 40.64 16.98
N SER A 15 -54.12 39.89 18.01
CA SER A 15 -54.91 39.65 19.28
C SER A 15 -56.36 39.20 19.09
N SER A 16 -56.68 38.04 19.57
CA SER A 16 -57.76 37.66 20.50
C SER A 16 -58.00 36.15 20.50
N ARG A 17 -57.80 35.45 21.54
CA ARG A 17 -58.55 35.21 22.79
C ARG A 17 -59.71 34.22 22.70
N LYS A 18 -59.58 33.18 23.56
CA LYS A 18 -60.61 32.39 24.31
C LYS A 18 -61.24 31.20 23.55
N SER A 19 -61.42 30.03 24.16
CA SER A 19 -61.86 29.73 25.53
C SER A 19 -61.70 28.24 25.85
N SER A 20 -61.50 28.00 27.12
CA SER A 20 -61.46 26.77 27.88
C SER A 20 -62.73 25.88 27.76
N LYS A 21 -62.55 24.56 27.82
CA LYS A 21 -63.44 23.67 28.62
C LYS A 21 -62.71 22.43 29.09
N SER A 22 -62.67 22.30 30.40
CA SER A 22 -62.30 21.18 31.23
C SER A 22 -63.20 19.97 31.10
N LYS A 23 -62.64 18.75 31.12
CA LYS A 23 -63.21 17.57 31.77
C LYS A 23 -62.16 16.51 32.01
N SER A 24 -61.92 16.19 33.26
CA SER A 24 -61.23 15.04 33.81
C SER A 24 -62.23 13.89 34.09
N PRO A 25 -61.81 12.73 34.65
CA PRO A 25 -60.93 11.69 34.13
C PRO A 25 -61.66 10.32 34.12
N ILE A 26 -61.15 9.36 33.37
CA ILE A 26 -61.48 7.94 33.62
C ILE A 26 -60.18 7.13 33.47
N ASN A 27 -59.77 6.53 34.56
CA ASN A 27 -58.71 5.52 34.67
C ASN A 27 -58.99 4.31 33.79
N LYS A 28 -58.00 3.91 32.97
CA LYS A 28 -57.78 2.51 32.62
C LYS A 28 -56.27 2.26 32.63
N GLU A 29 -55.82 1.58 33.66
CA GLU A 29 -54.55 0.92 33.71
C GLU A 29 -54.42 -0.08 32.54
N GLN A 30 -53.52 0.19 31.61
CA GLN A 30 -52.96 -0.83 30.77
C GLN A 30 -51.44 -0.75 30.92
N GLN A 31 -50.91 -1.75 31.62
CA GLN A 31 -49.49 -2.05 31.67
C GLN A 31 -48.98 -2.27 30.24
N SER A 32 -48.34 -1.28 29.69
CA SER A 32 -47.46 -1.44 28.55
C SER A 32 -46.03 -1.55 29.09
N SER A 33 -45.52 -2.77 29.13
CA SER A 33 -44.10 -3.05 29.31
C SER A 33 -43.33 -2.41 28.13
N THR A 34 -42.90 -1.18 28.28
CA THR A 34 -41.91 -0.55 27.44
C THR A 34 -40.59 -1.30 27.66
N LYS A 35 -40.31 -2.27 26.82
CA LYS A 35 -38.92 -2.74 26.58
C LYS A 35 -38.12 -1.53 26.15
N GLN A 36 -37.40 -0.91 27.07
CA GLN A 36 -36.33 0.01 26.77
C GLN A 36 -35.34 -0.76 25.86
N LYS A 37 -35.36 -0.49 24.58
CA LYS A 37 -34.24 -0.81 23.69
C LYS A 37 -33.04 -0.03 24.24
N ALA A 38 -32.16 -0.72 24.95
CA ALA A 38 -30.85 -0.19 25.27
C ALA A 38 -30.17 0.14 23.94
N THR A 39 -30.21 1.37 23.55
CA THR A 39 -29.37 1.90 22.45
C THR A 39 -27.94 1.87 22.98
N PHE A 40 -27.17 0.92 22.52
CA PHE A 40 -25.75 0.77 22.83
C PHE A 40 -25.02 1.97 22.18
N GLU A 41 -24.86 3.06 22.91
CA GLU A 41 -24.07 4.20 22.46
C GLU A 41 -22.60 3.88 22.69
N LEU A 42 -21.89 3.60 21.60
CA LEU A 42 -20.45 3.43 21.60
C LEU A 42 -19.79 4.82 21.69
N SER A 43 -19.10 5.07 22.80
CA SER A 43 -18.26 6.27 22.90
C SER A 43 -16.97 6.06 22.06
N THR A 44 -16.64 7.01 21.19
CA THR A 44 -15.44 6.95 20.36
C THR A 44 -14.39 7.94 20.86
N LEU A 45 -13.23 7.42 21.22
CA LEU A 45 -12.06 8.19 21.60
C LEU A 45 -11.15 8.34 20.37
N ARG A 46 -10.90 9.56 19.92
CA ARG A 46 -10.09 9.84 18.71
C ARG A 46 -8.75 10.43 19.08
N ILE A 47 -7.69 9.90 18.47
CA ILE A 47 -6.32 10.39 18.64
C ILE A 47 -5.73 10.70 17.28
N ASN A 48 -5.24 11.93 17.10
CA ASN A 48 -4.56 12.44 15.89
C ASN A 48 -3.16 13.01 16.20
N SER A 49 -2.66 12.76 17.41
CA SER A 49 -1.34 13.22 17.82
C SER A 49 -0.21 12.27 17.39
N ILE A 50 -0.52 11.01 17.09
CA ILE A 50 0.47 10.04 16.64
C ILE A 50 0.56 10.10 15.11
N GLU A 51 1.49 10.91 14.61
CA GLU A 51 1.68 11.10 13.18
C GLU A 51 2.48 9.95 12.55
N ASN A 52 2.00 9.45 11.44
CA ASN A 52 2.71 8.52 10.58
C ASN A 52 2.79 9.10 9.17
N THR A 53 3.96 9.60 8.80
CA THR A 53 4.23 10.14 7.46
C THR A 53 4.84 9.04 6.59
N PRO A 54 4.15 8.57 5.57
CA PRO A 54 4.72 7.60 4.64
C PRO A 54 5.80 8.27 3.78
N SER A 55 6.80 7.48 3.36
CA SER A 55 7.90 7.99 2.54
C SER A 55 7.54 8.02 1.05
N PRO A 56 8.08 8.97 0.28
CA PRO A 56 7.93 9.04 -1.17
C PRO A 56 8.30 7.74 -1.89
N ILE A 57 7.65 7.49 -3.02
CA ILE A 57 7.99 6.38 -3.91
C ILE A 57 9.13 6.83 -4.83
N GLU A 58 10.24 6.06 -4.86
CA GLU A 58 11.38 6.30 -5.74
C GLU A 58 11.24 5.55 -7.07
N HIS A 59 10.84 4.28 -7.03
CA HIS A 59 10.71 3.47 -8.23
C HIS A 59 9.63 2.39 -8.10
N ILE A 60 8.95 2.12 -9.22
CA ILE A 60 7.93 1.05 -9.36
C ILE A 60 8.37 0.11 -10.47
N CYS A 61 8.33 -1.19 -10.22
CA CYS A 61 8.57 -2.25 -11.19
C CYS A 61 7.41 -3.23 -11.21
N CYS A 62 6.72 -3.34 -12.33
CA CYS A 62 5.64 -4.31 -12.51
C CYS A 62 6.13 -5.59 -13.18
N LEU A 63 5.53 -6.69 -12.79
CA LEU A 63 5.66 -7.99 -13.43
C LEU A 63 4.27 -8.50 -13.83
N PRO A 64 3.74 -8.07 -14.99
CA PRO A 64 2.37 -8.38 -15.41
C PRO A 64 2.06 -9.86 -15.48
N SER A 65 3.04 -10.69 -15.88
CA SER A 65 2.87 -12.15 -16.00
C SER A 65 2.48 -12.86 -14.71
N LEU A 66 2.78 -12.29 -13.56
CA LEU A 66 2.42 -12.82 -12.24
C LEU A 66 1.47 -11.91 -11.47
N SER A 67 0.98 -10.85 -12.09
CA SER A 67 0.11 -9.84 -11.48
C SER A 67 0.69 -9.26 -10.17
N ILE A 68 1.98 -8.91 -10.21
CA ILE A 68 2.73 -8.40 -9.05
C ILE A 68 3.46 -7.12 -9.43
N LEU A 69 3.57 -6.23 -8.47
CA LEU A 69 4.47 -5.10 -8.53
C LEU A 69 5.38 -5.06 -7.30
N ALA A 70 6.57 -4.51 -7.48
CA ALA A 70 7.43 -4.08 -6.38
C ALA A 70 7.68 -2.58 -6.50
N LEU A 71 7.75 -1.92 -5.35
CA LEU A 71 8.17 -0.52 -5.27
C LEU A 71 9.21 -0.33 -4.18
N CYS A 72 10.04 0.68 -4.32
CA CYS A 72 10.93 1.15 -3.27
C CYS A 72 10.62 2.60 -2.92
N ARG A 73 10.84 2.93 -1.65
CA ARG A 73 10.60 4.27 -1.10
C ARG A 73 11.90 4.96 -0.71
N SER A 74 11.85 6.25 -0.49
CA SER A 74 13.01 7.08 -0.12
C SER A 74 13.62 6.69 1.24
N ASP A 75 12.84 6.08 2.14
CA ASP A 75 13.34 5.47 3.38
C ASP A 75 14.01 4.11 3.18
N SER A 76 14.20 3.70 1.92
CA SER A 76 14.71 2.39 1.49
C SER A 76 13.81 1.20 1.81
N SER A 77 12.58 1.41 2.25
CA SER A 77 11.61 0.32 2.38
C SER A 77 11.18 -0.18 1.00
N ILE A 78 10.92 -1.49 0.91
CA ILE A 78 10.49 -2.13 -0.32
C ILE A 78 9.16 -2.83 -0.06
N GLU A 79 8.23 -2.69 -0.97
CA GLU A 79 6.91 -3.30 -0.86
C GLU A 79 6.63 -4.16 -2.08
N ILE A 80 6.01 -5.32 -1.86
CA ILE A 80 5.48 -6.18 -2.93
C ILE A 80 3.97 -6.23 -2.80
N TRP A 81 3.27 -5.93 -3.90
CA TRP A 81 1.82 -5.87 -3.98
C TRP A 81 1.30 -6.82 -5.06
N THR A 82 0.10 -7.37 -4.84
CA THR A 82 -0.68 -7.99 -5.93
C THR A 82 -1.37 -6.88 -6.74
N THR A 83 -1.42 -7.01 -8.06
CA THR A 83 -2.06 -6.01 -8.91
C THR A 83 -3.53 -6.29 -9.22
N ASN A 84 -4.00 -7.52 -8.94
CA ASN A 84 -5.40 -7.88 -9.13
C ASN A 84 -6.28 -7.34 -8.00
N THR A 85 -5.81 -7.48 -6.78
CA THR A 85 -6.60 -7.17 -5.58
C THR A 85 -5.98 -6.08 -4.71
N TRP A 86 -4.78 -5.60 -5.06
CA TRP A 86 -4.07 -4.52 -4.35
C TRP A 86 -3.83 -4.84 -2.87
N ILE A 87 -3.40 -6.06 -2.61
CA ILE A 87 -2.95 -6.47 -1.28
C ILE A 87 -1.43 -6.34 -1.20
N GLN A 88 -0.95 -5.75 -0.12
CA GLN A 88 0.46 -5.74 0.21
C GLN A 88 0.87 -7.11 0.74
N VAL A 89 1.65 -7.84 -0.05
CA VAL A 89 2.09 -9.21 0.26
C VAL A 89 3.27 -9.20 1.24
N ILE A 90 4.28 -8.39 0.95
CA ILE A 90 5.50 -8.29 1.74
C ILE A 90 5.89 -6.82 1.87
N LYS A 91 6.36 -6.45 3.06
CA LYS A 91 7.09 -5.22 3.28
C LYS A 91 8.45 -5.53 3.91
N PHE A 92 9.49 -5.05 3.26
CA PHE A 92 10.84 -5.04 3.78
C PHE A 92 11.05 -3.70 4.47
N PRO A 93 11.45 -3.68 5.73
CA PRO A 93 11.74 -2.43 6.40
C PRO A 93 12.96 -1.75 5.77
N GLY A 94 12.95 -0.43 5.74
CA GLY A 94 13.99 0.37 5.10
C GLY A 94 15.31 0.33 5.87
N LEU A 95 16.39 -0.07 5.21
CA LEU A 95 17.76 0.10 5.71
C LEU A 95 18.28 1.44 5.24
N LYS A 96 18.42 2.41 6.14
CA LYS A 96 18.93 3.76 5.82
C LYS A 96 20.30 3.73 5.14
N SER A 97 21.13 2.75 5.50
CA SER A 97 22.44 2.53 4.88
C SER A 97 22.37 2.14 3.40
N LEU A 98 21.22 1.63 2.91
CA LEU A 98 21.09 1.20 1.51
C LEU A 98 20.72 2.31 0.55
N GLN A 99 20.01 3.34 0.99
CA GLN A 99 19.56 4.45 0.16
C GLN A 99 19.05 3.97 -1.22
N THR A 100 18.07 3.10 -1.19
CA THR A 100 17.57 2.38 -2.36
C THR A 100 16.95 3.36 -3.36
N ARG A 101 17.35 3.26 -4.64
CA ARG A 101 16.86 4.12 -5.73
C ARG A 101 16.06 3.36 -6.77
N ARG A 102 16.45 2.11 -7.09
CA ARG A 102 15.77 1.27 -8.09
C ARG A 102 15.43 -0.10 -7.49
N VAL A 103 14.31 -0.63 -7.92
CA VAL A 103 13.84 -1.99 -7.62
C VAL A 103 13.57 -2.75 -8.90
N PHE A 104 13.86 -4.04 -8.92
CA PHE A 104 13.61 -4.90 -10.06
C PHE A 104 13.10 -6.27 -9.62
N LEU A 105 12.02 -6.72 -10.25
CA LEU A 105 11.46 -8.07 -10.10
C LEU A 105 11.95 -8.95 -11.26
N TYR A 106 12.66 -10.00 -10.91
CA TYR A 106 13.13 -10.99 -11.88
C TYR A 106 12.23 -12.22 -11.84
N HIS A 107 11.60 -12.56 -12.98
CA HIS A 107 10.82 -13.79 -13.13
C HIS A 107 11.74 -14.96 -13.47
N LYS A 108 11.73 -16.01 -12.66
CA LYS A 108 12.49 -17.23 -12.93
C LYS A 108 11.79 -18.04 -14.02
N LYS A 109 12.46 -18.21 -15.15
CA LYS A 109 12.00 -19.14 -16.21
C LYS A 109 12.07 -20.58 -15.72
N ASN A 110 11.22 -21.46 -16.21
CA ASN A 110 11.17 -22.91 -15.91
C ASN A 110 10.78 -23.26 -14.46
N VAL A 111 9.89 -22.50 -13.87
CA VAL A 111 9.24 -22.85 -12.59
C VAL A 111 7.78 -23.19 -12.89
N PRO A 112 7.24 -24.32 -12.41
CA PRO A 112 5.84 -24.69 -12.63
C PRO A 112 4.87 -23.61 -12.14
N ASP A 113 3.74 -23.45 -12.82
CA ASP A 113 2.72 -22.46 -12.43
C ASP A 113 2.09 -22.77 -11.07
N SER A 114 2.09 -24.02 -10.66
CA SER A 114 1.65 -24.47 -9.33
C SER A 114 2.64 -24.13 -8.20
N ALA A 115 3.88 -23.75 -8.52
CA ALA A 115 4.87 -23.46 -7.48
C ALA A 115 4.55 -22.17 -6.71
N PRO A 116 4.89 -22.09 -5.42
CA PRO A 116 4.74 -20.89 -4.61
C PRO A 116 5.44 -19.68 -5.23
N LEU A 117 4.87 -18.49 -5.01
CA LEU A 117 5.38 -17.23 -5.56
C LEU A 117 6.87 -16.99 -5.23
N ILE A 118 7.29 -17.37 -4.03
CA ILE A 118 8.70 -17.29 -3.58
C ILE A 118 9.66 -17.98 -4.56
N ASN A 119 9.21 -19.08 -5.15
CA ASN A 119 10.02 -19.84 -6.08
C ASN A 119 10.05 -19.23 -7.48
N LYS A 120 9.04 -18.42 -7.83
CA LYS A 120 8.89 -17.81 -9.16
C LYS A 120 9.66 -16.52 -9.33
N ILE A 121 9.85 -15.74 -8.26
CA ILE A 121 10.45 -14.41 -8.33
C ILE A 121 11.77 -14.28 -7.58
N ARG A 122 12.55 -13.28 -7.95
CA ARG A 122 13.71 -12.74 -7.22
C ARG A 122 13.58 -11.23 -7.19
N LEU A 123 13.93 -10.63 -6.08
CA LEU A 123 13.87 -9.19 -5.87
C LEU A 123 15.27 -8.63 -5.77
N PHE A 124 15.55 -7.62 -6.58
CA PHE A 124 16.83 -6.90 -6.60
C PHE A 124 16.60 -5.42 -6.36
N THR A 125 17.53 -4.79 -5.66
CA THR A 125 17.57 -3.34 -5.49
C THR A 125 18.98 -2.81 -5.66
N CYS A 126 19.08 -1.56 -6.09
CA CYS A 126 20.33 -0.82 -6.07
C CYS A 126 20.10 0.60 -5.54
N GLY A 127 21.18 1.25 -5.12
CA GLY A 127 21.08 2.56 -4.50
C GLY A 127 22.37 3.38 -4.50
N ILE A 128 22.27 4.55 -3.88
CA ILE A 128 23.32 5.57 -3.82
C ILE A 128 24.54 5.08 -3.04
N ASN A 129 24.34 4.15 -2.11
CA ASN A 129 25.46 3.53 -1.36
C ASN A 129 26.35 2.58 -2.20
N GLY A 130 25.99 2.34 -3.46
CA GLY A 130 26.73 1.51 -4.39
C GLY A 130 26.56 0.00 -4.23
N TYR A 131 25.52 -0.47 -3.55
CA TYR A 131 25.23 -1.88 -3.43
C TYR A 131 24.11 -2.31 -4.41
N LEU A 132 24.34 -3.44 -5.09
CA LEU A 132 23.31 -4.25 -5.73
C LEU A 132 22.95 -5.39 -4.76
N VAL A 133 21.71 -5.43 -4.30
CA VAL A 133 21.26 -6.36 -3.27
C VAL A 133 20.16 -7.27 -3.80
N GLU A 134 20.30 -8.57 -3.56
CA GLU A 134 19.21 -9.55 -3.70
C GLU A 134 18.57 -9.80 -2.35
N TRP A 135 17.25 -9.73 -2.29
CA TRP A 135 16.48 -9.88 -1.07
C TRP A 135 15.93 -11.30 -0.90
N SER A 136 15.91 -11.77 0.34
CA SER A 136 15.21 -13.01 0.72
C SER A 136 13.76 -12.69 1.06
N LEU A 137 12.83 -13.25 0.29
CA LEU A 137 11.39 -13.05 0.50
C LEU A 137 10.88 -13.68 1.81
N LEU A 138 11.59 -14.67 2.34
CA LEU A 138 11.21 -15.34 3.59
C LEU A 138 11.72 -14.62 4.84
N SER A 139 12.97 -14.19 4.82
CA SER A 139 13.58 -13.57 6.00
C SER A 139 13.40 -12.05 6.05
N ASN A 140 12.94 -11.43 4.96
CA ASN A 140 12.87 -9.98 4.78
C ASN A 140 14.24 -9.27 4.96
N LEU A 141 15.33 -9.99 4.69
CA LEU A 141 16.70 -9.52 4.84
C LEU A 141 17.46 -9.62 3.51
N PRO A 142 18.55 -8.85 3.34
CA PRO A 142 19.49 -9.04 2.24
C PRO A 142 20.02 -10.47 2.21
N LYS A 143 19.92 -11.11 1.04
CA LYS A 143 20.41 -12.48 0.82
C LYS A 143 21.82 -12.49 0.26
N PHE A 144 22.03 -11.69 -0.78
CA PHE A 144 23.29 -11.52 -1.47
C PHE A 144 23.50 -10.06 -1.81
N SER A 145 24.73 -9.60 -1.80
CA SER A 145 25.07 -8.25 -2.16
C SER A 145 26.33 -8.20 -3.04
N TYR A 146 26.38 -7.21 -3.92
CA TYR A 146 27.55 -6.85 -4.72
C TYR A 146 27.83 -5.37 -4.49
N LYS A 147 29.05 -5.03 -4.03
CA LYS A 147 29.49 -3.66 -3.88
C LYS A 147 30.11 -3.19 -5.20
N ASN A 148 29.56 -2.13 -5.77
CA ASN A 148 30.08 -1.51 -6.96
C ASN A 148 31.34 -0.71 -6.64
N PRO A 149 32.52 -1.02 -7.23
CA PRO A 149 33.73 -0.25 -6.99
C PRO A 149 33.65 1.20 -7.52
N GLY A 150 32.73 1.49 -8.46
CA GLY A 150 32.50 2.82 -9.01
C GLY A 150 31.58 3.72 -8.17
N GLY A 151 31.32 3.40 -6.91
CA GLY A 151 30.47 4.18 -6.02
C GLY A 151 28.97 4.00 -6.30
N CYS A 152 28.19 5.09 -6.27
CA CYS A 152 26.75 5.07 -6.42
C CYS A 152 26.28 4.31 -7.68
N ILE A 153 25.17 3.60 -7.54
CA ILE A 153 24.44 3.00 -8.64
C ILE A 153 23.18 3.83 -8.89
N TRP A 154 23.16 4.54 -10.03
CA TRP A 154 22.06 5.42 -10.39
C TRP A 154 20.89 4.70 -11.02
N ASP A 155 21.20 3.68 -11.85
CA ASP A 155 20.19 2.90 -12.56
C ASP A 155 20.66 1.47 -12.79
N MET A 156 19.73 0.54 -13.00
CA MET A 156 20.02 -0.85 -13.32
C MET A 156 18.97 -1.43 -14.27
N GLN A 157 19.44 -2.22 -15.23
CA GLN A 157 18.54 -3.00 -16.10
C GLN A 157 18.99 -4.44 -16.24
N PHE A 158 18.04 -5.34 -16.22
CA PHE A 158 18.27 -6.77 -16.39
C PHE A 158 17.91 -7.24 -17.81
N LYS A 159 18.79 -8.07 -18.38
CA LYS A 159 18.46 -8.92 -19.53
C LYS A 159 18.97 -10.32 -19.23
N ASP A 160 18.09 -11.30 -19.24
CA ASP A 160 18.34 -12.67 -18.75
C ASP A 160 18.92 -12.69 -17.32
N LYS A 161 20.15 -13.12 -17.12
CA LYS A 161 20.82 -13.19 -15.81
C LYS A 161 21.92 -12.13 -15.64
N ILE A 162 21.93 -11.12 -16.51
CA ILE A 162 22.92 -10.05 -16.52
C ILE A 162 22.25 -8.74 -16.12
N CYS A 163 22.80 -8.07 -15.14
CA CYS A 163 22.42 -6.74 -14.69
C CYS A 163 23.44 -5.74 -15.23
N LEU A 164 23.01 -4.75 -16.01
CA LEU A 164 23.78 -3.56 -16.30
C LEU A 164 23.65 -2.56 -15.16
N ILE A 165 24.72 -1.90 -14.83
CA ILE A 165 24.81 -0.92 -13.74
C ILE A 165 25.32 0.41 -14.27
N ALA A 166 24.57 1.49 -14.01
CA ALA A 166 24.97 2.88 -14.19
C ALA A 166 25.79 3.32 -12.98
N SER A 167 27.09 3.51 -13.17
CA SER A 167 28.02 3.83 -12.08
C SER A 167 28.40 5.30 -12.06
N ASN A 168 28.60 5.84 -10.87
CA ASN A 168 28.97 7.25 -10.66
C ASN A 168 30.37 7.61 -11.20
N ASP A 169 31.26 6.64 -11.32
CA ASP A 169 32.62 6.83 -11.85
C ASP A 169 32.69 6.91 -13.40
N GLY A 170 31.56 6.86 -14.10
CA GLY A 170 31.51 6.87 -15.57
C GLY A 170 31.79 5.53 -16.23
N THR A 171 31.90 4.44 -15.47
CA THR A 171 32.22 3.11 -16.03
C THR A 171 30.99 2.22 -16.04
N PRO A 172 30.48 1.81 -17.21
CA PRO A 172 29.40 0.83 -17.27
C PRO A 172 29.90 -0.55 -16.79
N ARG A 173 29.11 -1.26 -16.00
CA ARG A 173 29.47 -2.58 -15.51
C ARG A 173 28.35 -3.59 -15.73
N ALA A 174 28.74 -4.81 -16.07
CA ALA A 174 27.82 -5.93 -16.20
C ALA A 174 28.07 -6.94 -15.09
N VAL A 175 27.04 -7.21 -14.31
CA VAL A 175 27.09 -8.13 -13.17
C VAL A 175 26.19 -9.32 -13.45
N LYS A 176 26.68 -10.53 -13.22
CA LYS A 176 25.91 -11.77 -13.40
C LYS A 176 25.32 -12.22 -12.06
N VAL A 177 24.04 -12.56 -12.10
CA VAL A 177 23.32 -13.07 -10.94
C VAL A 177 23.08 -14.57 -11.07
N LYS A 178 23.70 -15.37 -10.20
CA LYS A 178 23.48 -16.82 -10.10
C LYS A 178 22.42 -17.14 -9.03
N LYS A 179 21.91 -18.36 -9.01
CA LYS A 179 20.84 -18.78 -8.10
C LYS A 179 21.29 -18.88 -6.63
N SER A 180 22.54 -19.26 -6.38
CA SER A 180 23.04 -19.64 -5.06
C SER A 180 24.36 -18.98 -4.67
N SER A 181 24.76 -17.90 -5.33
CA SER A 181 25.99 -17.19 -5.03
C SER A 181 25.81 -15.68 -5.13
N ASN A 182 26.71 -14.94 -4.52
CA ASN A 182 26.77 -13.48 -4.68
C ASN A 182 26.83 -13.08 -6.15
N PRO A 183 26.15 -11.99 -6.53
CA PRO A 183 26.34 -11.37 -7.83
C PRO A 183 27.84 -11.02 -8.04
N TYR A 184 28.36 -11.22 -9.24
CA TYR A 184 29.76 -10.95 -9.55
C TYR A 184 29.93 -10.24 -10.89
N LEU A 185 30.94 -9.40 -10.95
CA LEU A 185 31.31 -8.66 -12.16
C LEU A 185 31.74 -9.62 -13.26
N ILE A 186 31.15 -9.51 -14.44
CA ILE A 186 31.56 -10.29 -15.63
C ILE A 186 32.28 -9.43 -16.65
N LYS A 187 31.93 -8.14 -16.72
CA LYS A 187 32.54 -7.23 -17.67
C LYS A 187 32.51 -5.79 -17.16
N GLN A 188 33.59 -5.10 -17.36
CA GLN A 188 33.73 -3.67 -17.17
C GLN A 188 34.03 -3.07 -18.55
N PHE A 189 33.34 -1.98 -18.88
CA PHE A 189 33.48 -1.29 -20.14
C PHE A 189 34.44 -0.08 -20.01
N ALA A 190 34.74 0.59 -21.10
CA ALA A 190 35.57 1.77 -21.04
C ALA A 190 34.94 2.87 -20.16
N LYS A 191 35.81 3.59 -19.47
CA LYS A 191 35.40 4.70 -18.63
C LYS A 191 35.09 5.92 -19.47
N SER A 192 33.96 6.58 -19.17
CA SER A 192 33.62 7.91 -19.69
C SER A 192 34.01 8.98 -18.67
N ASP A 193 34.24 10.21 -19.15
CA ASP A 193 34.62 11.34 -18.29
C ASP A 193 33.48 11.87 -17.41
N SER A 194 32.25 11.46 -17.70
CA SER A 194 31.04 11.88 -16.99
C SER A 194 30.34 10.72 -16.31
N ARG A 195 29.56 11.03 -15.26
CA ARG A 195 28.76 10.02 -14.53
C ARG A 195 27.71 9.40 -15.44
N ILE A 196 27.45 8.11 -15.24
CA ILE A 196 26.34 7.42 -15.91
C ILE A 196 25.12 7.49 -15.00
N LEU A 197 24.03 8.08 -15.50
CA LEU A 197 22.79 8.25 -14.77
C LEU A 197 21.73 7.23 -15.14
N SER A 198 21.74 6.76 -16.40
CA SER A 198 20.77 5.80 -16.91
C SER A 198 21.40 4.76 -17.81
N VAL A 199 20.83 3.55 -17.84
CA VAL A 199 21.22 2.45 -18.72
C VAL A 199 19.99 1.84 -19.38
N CYS A 200 20.15 1.40 -20.64
CA CYS A 200 19.06 0.77 -21.38
C CYS A 200 19.58 -0.35 -22.28
N TRP A 201 19.02 -1.57 -22.16
CA TRP A 201 19.24 -2.62 -23.14
C TRP A 201 18.48 -2.30 -24.43
N GLU A 202 19.09 -2.61 -25.55
CA GLU A 202 18.39 -2.55 -26.84
C GLU A 202 17.32 -3.67 -26.89
N ASN A 203 16.05 -3.26 -27.12
CA ASN A 203 14.94 -4.18 -27.34
C ASN A 203 14.96 -4.67 -28.79
N SER A 204 15.68 -5.76 -29.06
CA SER A 204 15.71 -6.40 -30.36
C SER A 204 14.62 -7.48 -30.45
N THR A 205 13.75 -7.36 -31.46
CA THR A 205 12.80 -8.40 -31.87
C THR A 205 13.49 -9.53 -32.62
N ILE A 206 14.66 -9.27 -33.18
CA ILE A 206 15.46 -10.24 -33.91
C ILE A 206 16.48 -10.84 -32.94
N LYS A 207 16.62 -12.16 -32.92
CA LYS A 207 17.65 -12.88 -32.15
C LYS A 207 19.02 -12.65 -32.81
N THR A 208 19.53 -11.41 -32.75
CA THR A 208 20.91 -11.13 -33.16
C THR A 208 21.90 -11.73 -32.17
N LYS A 209 23.04 -12.23 -32.65
CA LYS A 209 24.13 -12.73 -31.79
C LYS A 209 24.75 -11.63 -30.92
N THR A 210 24.62 -10.35 -31.34
CA THR A 210 25.19 -9.20 -30.64
C THR A 210 24.19 -8.54 -29.73
N ARG A 211 24.56 -8.37 -28.46
CA ARG A 211 23.75 -7.64 -27.46
C ARG A 211 24.25 -6.19 -27.42
N LEU A 212 23.34 -5.25 -27.62
CA LEU A 212 23.61 -3.83 -27.59
C LEU A 212 22.93 -3.17 -26.38
N PHE A 213 23.54 -2.10 -25.86
CA PHE A 213 22.98 -1.30 -24.79
C PHE A 213 23.40 0.16 -24.88
N TYR A 214 22.70 1.01 -24.13
CA TYR A 214 22.92 2.46 -24.11
C TYR A 214 23.24 2.94 -22.72
N THR A 215 24.04 3.99 -22.61
CA THR A 215 24.31 4.71 -21.34
C THR A 215 24.05 6.19 -21.56
N GLY A 216 23.29 6.80 -20.64
CA GLY A 216 23.02 8.24 -20.59
C GLY A 216 23.84 8.89 -19.48
N HIS A 217 24.44 10.01 -19.80
CA HIS A 217 25.49 10.65 -19.02
C HIS A 217 25.06 12.00 -18.42
N SER A 218 25.83 12.47 -17.43
CA SER A 218 25.59 13.76 -16.76
C SER A 218 26.07 14.98 -17.55
N ASN A 219 26.65 14.78 -18.73
CA ASN A 219 27.03 15.83 -19.67
C ASN A 219 26.18 15.85 -20.95
N GLY A 220 25.00 15.20 -20.93
CA GLY A 220 24.07 15.14 -22.05
C GLY A 220 24.47 14.17 -23.16
N THR A 221 25.59 13.45 -23.04
CA THR A 221 25.99 12.46 -24.04
C THR A 221 25.26 11.12 -23.80
N ILE A 222 25.04 10.40 -24.92
CA ILE A 222 24.48 9.06 -24.92
C ILE A 222 25.42 8.16 -25.72
N CYS A 223 25.87 7.06 -25.11
CA CYS A 223 26.77 6.11 -25.76
C CYS A 223 26.08 4.80 -26.08
N LYS A 224 26.24 4.31 -27.30
CA LYS A 224 25.83 2.96 -27.75
C LYS A 224 27.00 2.00 -27.63
N TRP A 225 26.78 0.88 -26.97
CA TRP A 225 27.81 -0.11 -26.66
C TRP A 225 27.52 -1.46 -27.28
N ASN A 226 28.56 -2.14 -27.77
CA ASN A 226 28.52 -3.56 -28.07
C ASN A 226 28.91 -4.34 -26.81
N PHE A 227 27.98 -5.14 -26.29
CA PHE A 227 28.22 -5.93 -25.07
C PHE A 227 29.35 -6.96 -25.28
N GLU A 228 29.43 -7.60 -26.43
CA GLU A 228 30.37 -8.70 -26.66
C GLU A 228 31.80 -8.17 -26.83
N THR A 229 32.03 -7.17 -27.70
CA THR A 229 33.35 -6.56 -27.90
C THR A 229 33.75 -5.62 -26.77
N GLY A 230 32.79 -4.92 -26.17
CA GLY A 230 33.03 -3.89 -25.16
C GLY A 230 33.34 -2.52 -25.75
N GLN A 231 33.25 -2.37 -27.07
CA GLN A 231 33.50 -1.12 -27.75
C GLN A 231 32.29 -0.20 -27.78
N THR A 232 32.55 1.11 -27.75
CA THR A 232 31.54 2.13 -28.06
C THR A 232 31.34 2.17 -29.55
N LEU A 233 30.11 1.97 -30.01
CA LEU A 233 29.78 2.00 -31.45
C LEU A 233 29.40 3.39 -31.92
N LEU A 234 28.73 4.16 -31.05
CA LEU A 234 28.21 5.47 -31.42
C LEU A 234 28.13 6.34 -30.15
N THR A 235 28.44 7.60 -30.28
CA THR A 235 28.22 8.62 -29.27
C THR A 235 27.28 9.67 -29.83
N LEU A 236 26.13 9.88 -29.17
CA LEU A 236 25.15 10.89 -29.52
C LEU A 236 25.33 12.07 -28.58
N SER A 237 25.37 13.27 -29.11
CA SER A 237 25.35 14.49 -28.30
C SER A 237 24.01 15.17 -28.40
N ASN A 238 23.60 15.82 -27.32
CA ASN A 238 22.41 16.66 -27.34
C ASN A 238 22.73 17.96 -28.08
N PRO A 239 21.97 18.33 -29.13
CA PRO A 239 22.23 19.54 -29.90
C PRO A 239 22.10 20.86 -29.12
N SER A 240 21.45 20.82 -27.96
CA SER A 240 21.30 22.00 -27.06
C SER A 240 22.43 22.10 -26.06
N ALA A 241 23.66 21.72 -26.41
CA ALA A 241 24.81 21.50 -25.52
C ALA A 241 25.23 22.75 -24.69
N ASP A 242 24.49 23.11 -23.69
CA ASP A 242 25.03 23.63 -22.45
C ASP A 242 25.55 22.45 -21.63
N ASN A 243 26.76 22.54 -21.08
CA ASN A 243 27.53 21.43 -20.49
C ASN A 243 26.93 20.70 -19.28
N ASP A 244 25.73 21.04 -18.85
CA ASP A 244 25.10 20.54 -17.61
C ASP A 244 23.76 19.81 -17.83
N ILE A 245 23.50 19.32 -19.03
CA ILE A 245 22.26 18.58 -19.32
C ILE A 245 22.40 17.13 -18.88
N LEU A 246 21.54 16.68 -17.97
CA LEU A 246 21.53 15.34 -17.42
C LEU A 246 20.57 14.44 -18.19
N ILE A 247 21.00 13.23 -18.60
CA ILE A 247 20.12 12.21 -19.19
C ILE A 247 19.64 11.25 -18.10
N TRP A 248 18.47 11.52 -17.53
CA TRP A 248 17.93 10.80 -16.39
C TRP A 248 17.36 9.43 -16.71
N THR A 249 16.79 9.27 -17.89
CA THR A 249 16.05 8.07 -18.25
C THR A 249 16.10 7.80 -19.74
N MET A 250 16.12 6.53 -20.12
CA MET A 250 16.13 6.10 -21.51
C MET A 250 15.23 4.88 -21.73
N CYS A 251 14.65 4.79 -22.93
CA CYS A 251 13.84 3.65 -23.34
C CYS A 251 14.07 3.34 -24.82
N SER A 252 14.45 2.10 -25.14
CA SER A 252 14.63 1.62 -26.52
C SER A 252 13.32 1.01 -27.04
N ILE A 253 12.93 1.39 -28.25
CA ILE A 253 11.70 0.93 -28.91
C ILE A 253 12.06 0.30 -30.26
N ASN A 254 11.61 -0.94 -30.45
CA ASN A 254 11.69 -1.69 -31.73
C ASN A 254 13.08 -1.75 -32.39
N SER A 255 14.17 -1.68 -31.62
CA SER A 255 15.55 -1.61 -32.14
C SER A 255 15.78 -0.51 -33.18
N LYS A 256 14.88 0.46 -33.29
CA LYS A 256 14.95 1.57 -34.22
C LYS A 256 15.06 2.91 -33.53
N TYR A 257 14.31 3.10 -32.44
CA TYR A 257 14.25 4.38 -31.75
C TYR A 257 14.75 4.28 -30.31
N LEU A 258 15.47 5.32 -29.88
CA LEU A 258 15.85 5.55 -28.48
C LEU A 258 15.21 6.84 -28.01
N LEU A 259 14.40 6.76 -26.96
CA LEU A 259 13.79 7.89 -26.29
C LEU A 259 14.61 8.22 -25.05
N CYS A 260 14.95 9.50 -24.87
CA CYS A 260 15.76 9.97 -23.76
C CYS A 260 15.11 11.18 -23.11
N GLY A 261 15.01 11.16 -21.78
CA GLY A 261 14.48 12.27 -20.98
C GLY A 261 15.63 13.02 -20.32
N ASP A 262 15.63 14.34 -20.50
CA ASP A 262 16.69 15.20 -19.99
C ASP A 262 16.24 16.10 -18.81
N SER A 263 17.22 16.80 -18.21
CA SER A 263 16.99 17.73 -17.09
C SER A 263 16.36 19.07 -17.51
N THR A 264 16.26 19.33 -18.82
CA THR A 264 15.61 20.56 -19.33
C THR A 264 14.11 20.38 -19.60
N GLY A 265 13.59 19.16 -19.35
CA GLY A 265 12.20 18.79 -19.64
C GLY A 265 11.94 18.41 -21.09
N LYS A 266 12.97 18.10 -21.85
CA LYS A 266 12.84 17.64 -23.23
C LYS A 266 12.86 16.12 -23.31
N LEU A 267 11.95 15.57 -24.11
CA LEU A 267 12.02 14.20 -24.58
C LEU A 267 12.68 14.20 -25.97
N LEU A 268 13.83 13.56 -26.07
CA LEU A 268 14.62 13.42 -27.32
C LEU A 268 14.36 12.04 -27.92
N VAL A 269 14.04 11.99 -29.21
CA VAL A 269 13.82 10.76 -29.96
C VAL A 269 14.91 10.61 -31.01
N TYR A 270 15.77 9.62 -30.85
CA TYR A 270 16.85 9.31 -31.78
C TYR A 270 16.52 8.09 -32.66
N ASP A 271 16.87 8.13 -33.92
CA ASP A 271 16.98 6.92 -34.74
C ASP A 271 18.33 6.25 -34.44
N ILE A 272 18.30 5.05 -33.93
CA ILE A 272 19.46 4.31 -33.43
C ILE A 272 20.40 3.86 -34.60
N ASN A 273 19.83 3.64 -35.79
CA ASN A 273 20.59 3.14 -36.95
C ASN A 273 21.46 4.23 -37.54
N PHE A 274 20.93 5.44 -37.61
CA PHE A 274 21.63 6.58 -38.21
C PHE A 274 22.27 7.50 -37.18
N GLY A 275 21.91 7.35 -35.88
CA GLY A 275 22.41 8.21 -34.82
C GLY A 275 21.91 9.66 -34.90
N VAL A 276 20.76 9.89 -35.51
CA VAL A 276 20.21 11.23 -35.77
C VAL A 276 19.03 11.50 -34.81
N LEU A 277 18.95 12.74 -34.33
CA LEU A 277 17.78 13.22 -33.60
C LEU A 277 16.62 13.39 -34.59
N VAL A 278 15.57 12.60 -34.41
CA VAL A 278 14.36 12.63 -35.26
C VAL A 278 13.37 13.69 -34.78
N LYS A 279 13.16 13.78 -33.46
CA LYS A 279 12.18 14.71 -32.88
C LYS A 279 12.56 15.08 -31.46
N GLU A 280 12.23 16.29 -31.05
CA GLU A 280 12.23 16.70 -29.64
C GLU A 280 10.82 17.18 -29.22
N PHE A 281 10.45 16.90 -27.98
CA PHE A 281 9.22 17.38 -27.37
C PHE A 281 9.59 18.11 -26.07
N LYS A 282 9.21 19.38 -25.96
CA LYS A 282 9.42 20.20 -24.75
C LYS A 282 8.09 20.43 -24.04
N GLU A 283 7.60 19.40 -23.38
CA GLU A 283 6.30 19.43 -22.68
C GLU A 283 6.45 19.67 -21.18
N HIS A 284 7.57 19.25 -20.61
CA HIS A 284 7.87 19.44 -19.21
C HIS A 284 8.65 20.74 -18.96
N THR A 285 8.43 21.32 -17.79
CA THR A 285 9.16 22.51 -17.33
C THR A 285 10.39 22.19 -16.50
N ALA A 286 10.54 20.93 -16.11
CA ALA A 286 11.62 20.39 -15.27
C ALA A 286 11.97 18.98 -15.70
N ASP A 287 12.89 18.34 -14.99
CA ASP A 287 13.50 17.05 -15.28
C ASP A 287 12.49 15.96 -15.62
N ILE A 288 12.75 15.20 -16.69
CA ILE A 288 12.03 13.97 -17.01
C ILE A 288 12.70 12.81 -16.29
N LEU A 289 11.99 12.21 -15.33
CA LEU A 289 12.56 11.18 -14.45
C LEU A 289 12.25 9.75 -14.87
N SER A 290 11.19 9.52 -15.63
CA SER A 290 10.79 8.17 -16.03
C SER A 290 10.12 8.13 -17.40
N ILE A 291 10.52 7.13 -18.20
CA ILE A 291 9.92 6.81 -19.50
C ILE A 291 9.57 5.33 -19.51
N VAL A 292 8.38 5.00 -19.99
CA VAL A 292 7.93 3.61 -20.19
C VAL A 292 7.24 3.45 -21.53
N SER A 293 7.58 2.40 -22.27
CA SER A 293 6.96 2.08 -23.57
C SER A 293 5.93 0.95 -23.44
N ASN A 294 4.94 0.95 -24.34
CA ASN A 294 3.93 -0.11 -24.40
C ASN A 294 4.47 -1.44 -24.95
N GLY A 295 5.68 -1.46 -25.51
CA GLY A 295 6.29 -2.66 -26.10
C GLY A 295 5.59 -3.20 -27.35
N ASN A 296 4.55 -2.53 -27.86
CA ASN A 296 3.82 -2.97 -29.05
C ASN A 296 4.59 -2.54 -30.32
N PRO A 297 5.08 -3.49 -31.15
CA PRO A 297 5.84 -3.15 -32.35
C PRO A 297 5.01 -2.50 -33.45
N ASN A 298 3.69 -2.77 -33.51
CA ASN A 298 2.80 -2.26 -34.55
C ASN A 298 2.35 -0.82 -34.28
N GLU A 299 2.17 -0.48 -33.00
CA GLU A 299 1.77 0.84 -32.55
C GLU A 299 2.65 1.30 -31.38
N PRO A 300 3.89 1.68 -31.66
CA PRO A 300 4.82 2.10 -30.63
C PRO A 300 4.33 3.37 -29.95
N SER A 301 4.22 3.34 -28.63
CA SER A 301 3.93 4.51 -27.81
C SER A 301 4.74 4.50 -26.53
N ALA A 302 5.00 5.69 -26.00
CA ALA A 302 5.71 5.85 -24.73
C ALA A 302 5.05 6.92 -23.87
N TYR A 303 5.07 6.66 -22.56
CA TYR A 303 4.63 7.59 -21.53
C TYR A 303 5.83 8.10 -20.78
N PHE A 304 5.87 9.40 -20.50
CA PHE A 304 6.97 10.02 -19.78
C PHE A 304 6.47 11.03 -18.77
N THR A 305 7.25 11.24 -17.72
CA THR A 305 6.90 12.08 -16.58
C THR A 305 8.11 12.63 -15.86
N GLY A 306 7.90 13.62 -15.02
CA GLY A 306 8.96 14.25 -14.24
C GLY A 306 8.48 15.07 -13.04
N ILE A 307 9.27 16.06 -12.68
CA ILE A 307 9.09 16.89 -11.48
C ILE A 307 7.82 17.75 -11.55
N ASP A 308 7.33 18.09 -12.71
CA ASP A 308 6.14 18.95 -12.88
C ASP A 308 4.78 18.24 -12.79
N SER A 309 4.76 17.00 -12.32
CA SER A 309 3.56 16.18 -12.12
C SER A 309 2.73 15.86 -13.38
N LEU A 310 3.24 16.22 -14.57
CA LEU A 310 2.60 15.84 -15.83
C LEU A 310 2.96 14.41 -16.23
N ILE A 311 2.04 13.75 -16.90
CA ILE A 311 2.29 12.52 -17.66
C ILE A 311 1.92 12.80 -19.10
N CYS A 312 2.89 12.65 -19.98
CA CYS A 312 2.73 12.87 -21.40
C CYS A 312 2.81 11.55 -22.17
N ASN A 313 2.11 11.47 -23.29
CA ASN A 313 2.13 10.30 -24.16
C ASN A 313 2.55 10.71 -25.58
N VAL A 314 3.54 10.03 -26.12
CA VAL A 314 3.96 10.13 -27.53
C VAL A 314 3.70 8.79 -28.23
N LYS A 315 3.26 8.87 -29.48
CA LYS A 315 2.97 7.71 -30.32
C LYS A 315 3.60 7.88 -31.69
N LEU A 316 4.13 6.80 -32.25
CA LEU A 316 4.60 6.78 -33.62
C LEU A 316 3.39 6.61 -34.58
N ASN A 317 3.18 7.59 -35.44
CA ASN A 317 2.25 7.45 -36.56
C ASN A 317 2.91 6.59 -37.63
N THR A 318 2.50 5.35 -37.76
CA THR A 318 3.09 4.39 -38.69
C THR A 318 2.83 4.74 -40.14
N LYS A 319 1.84 5.59 -40.47
CA LYS A 319 1.53 6.03 -41.82
C LYS A 319 2.56 7.04 -42.35
N ASN A 320 2.92 8.01 -41.49
CA ASN A 320 3.86 9.08 -41.87
C ASN A 320 5.24 8.85 -41.25
N ASN A 321 5.44 7.80 -40.45
CA ASN A 321 6.65 7.50 -39.70
C ASN A 321 7.11 8.68 -38.80
N GLU A 322 6.17 9.43 -38.26
CA GLU A 322 6.42 10.59 -37.41
C GLU A 322 5.97 10.35 -35.98
N TRP A 323 6.76 10.82 -35.02
CA TRP A 323 6.38 10.86 -33.59
C TRP A 323 5.46 12.05 -33.34
N ILE A 324 4.33 11.79 -32.69
CA ILE A 324 3.34 12.80 -32.32
C ILE A 324 3.04 12.74 -30.84
N LEU A 325 2.86 13.91 -30.22
CA LEU A 325 2.33 14.02 -28.87
C LEU A 325 0.82 13.78 -28.95
N THR A 326 0.31 12.81 -28.21
CA THR A 326 -1.10 12.44 -28.26
C THR A 326 -1.89 13.01 -27.12
N SER A 327 -1.31 13.07 -25.93
CA SER A 327 -1.98 13.59 -24.74
C SER A 327 -1.00 13.98 -23.64
N SER A 328 -1.44 14.93 -22.81
CA SER A 328 -0.79 15.26 -21.55
C SER A 328 -1.84 15.45 -20.46
N PHE A 329 -1.54 14.99 -19.25
CA PHE A 329 -2.46 15.15 -18.11
C PHE A 329 -1.67 15.17 -16.79
N ARG A 330 -2.26 15.74 -15.76
CA ARG A 330 -1.66 15.69 -14.42
C ARG A 330 -1.93 14.35 -13.76
N GLY A 331 -0.88 13.57 -13.58
CA GLY A 331 -0.91 12.27 -12.90
C GLY A 331 -1.19 12.39 -11.40
N GLN A 332 -0.48 13.28 -10.74
CA GLN A 332 -0.54 13.50 -9.29
C GLN A 332 -0.48 15.00 -8.98
N SER A 333 -0.52 15.37 -7.70
CA SER A 333 -0.40 16.77 -7.27
C SER A 333 1.05 17.26 -7.16
N HIS A 334 1.99 16.34 -7.00
CA HIS A 334 3.42 16.59 -6.83
C HIS A 334 4.23 15.74 -7.81
N ASP A 335 5.55 15.82 -7.73
CA ASP A 335 6.52 15.15 -8.59
C ASP A 335 6.26 13.66 -8.71
N ILE A 336 6.42 13.14 -9.91
CA ILE A 336 6.28 11.73 -10.22
C ILE A 336 7.66 11.16 -10.56
N ASN A 337 8.19 10.32 -9.69
CA ASN A 337 9.52 9.74 -9.84
C ASN A 337 9.55 8.53 -10.78
N SER A 338 8.44 7.80 -10.85
CA SER A 338 8.41 6.52 -11.58
C SER A 338 7.06 6.25 -12.22
N LEU A 339 7.13 5.71 -13.43
CA LEU A 339 6.03 5.11 -14.18
C LEU A 339 6.29 3.62 -14.36
N SER A 340 5.21 2.83 -14.43
CA SER A 340 5.26 1.44 -14.86
C SER A 340 3.94 1.05 -15.54
N LEU A 341 4.00 0.34 -16.66
CA LEU A 341 2.82 -0.21 -17.32
C LEU A 341 2.43 -1.53 -16.63
N LEU A 342 1.19 -1.64 -16.20
CA LEU A 342 0.64 -2.88 -15.70
C LEU A 342 0.17 -3.76 -16.85
N ASN A 343 -0.53 -3.17 -17.80
CA ASN A 343 -0.95 -3.78 -19.06
C ASN A 343 -1.28 -2.64 -20.06
N GLU A 344 -1.85 -2.98 -21.20
CA GLU A 344 -2.22 -1.97 -22.23
C GLU A 344 -3.25 -0.93 -21.73
N ASN A 345 -4.00 -1.23 -20.68
CA ASN A 345 -5.09 -0.40 -20.17
C ASN A 345 -4.73 0.39 -18.89
N TYR A 346 -3.64 0.06 -18.21
CA TYR A 346 -3.32 0.67 -16.91
C TYR A 346 -1.86 1.11 -16.81
N LEU A 347 -1.68 2.39 -16.49
CA LEU A 347 -0.40 3.00 -16.18
C LEU A 347 -0.34 3.32 -14.68
N LEU A 348 0.71 2.88 -14.02
CA LEU A 348 0.98 3.19 -12.63
C LEU A 348 1.95 4.34 -12.53
N SER A 349 1.70 5.25 -11.59
CA SER A 349 2.60 6.34 -11.25
C SER A 349 2.79 6.45 -9.75
N GLY A 350 3.98 6.82 -9.32
CA GLY A 350 4.33 7.04 -7.94
C GLY A 350 5.43 8.08 -7.79
N GLY A 351 5.39 8.80 -6.68
CA GLY A 351 6.32 9.89 -6.42
C GLY A 351 6.19 10.45 -5.01
N ILE A 352 6.31 11.76 -4.87
CA ILE A 352 6.29 12.48 -3.58
C ILE A 352 4.96 12.33 -2.85
N THR A 353 3.85 12.18 -3.59
CA THR A 353 2.52 11.96 -2.99
C THR A 353 2.40 10.66 -2.19
N THR A 354 3.41 9.80 -2.22
CA THR A 354 3.54 8.57 -1.44
C THR A 354 2.58 7.43 -1.81
N ASP A 355 1.47 7.71 -2.46
CA ASP A 355 0.47 6.76 -2.93
C ASP A 355 0.78 6.23 -4.34
N ILE A 356 0.27 5.03 -4.65
CA ILE A 356 0.29 4.47 -5.98
C ILE A 356 -0.94 4.97 -6.71
N CYS A 357 -0.73 5.72 -7.80
CA CYS A 357 -1.81 6.21 -8.63
C CYS A 357 -1.98 5.30 -9.85
N ILE A 358 -3.19 4.80 -10.05
CA ILE A 358 -3.56 3.96 -11.18
C ILE A 358 -4.29 4.83 -12.21
N ASN A 359 -3.71 4.98 -13.38
CA ASN A 359 -4.29 5.72 -14.48
C ASN A 359 -4.82 4.75 -15.53
N HIS A 360 -6.08 4.91 -15.92
CA HIS A 360 -6.68 4.09 -16.97
C HIS A 360 -6.33 4.66 -18.34
N LEU A 361 -5.87 3.81 -19.24
CA LEU A 361 -5.53 4.13 -20.62
C LEU A 361 -6.67 3.64 -21.54
N TYR A 362 -7.32 4.54 -22.25
CA TYR A 362 -8.38 4.16 -23.20
C TYR A 362 -7.76 3.92 -24.58
N ASN A 363 -7.84 2.67 -25.11
CA ASN A 363 -7.31 2.25 -26.41
C ASN A 363 -5.85 2.68 -26.67
N GLY A 364 -5.00 2.64 -25.65
CA GLY A 364 -3.62 3.12 -25.72
C GLY A 364 -3.49 4.64 -25.93
N ASN A 365 -4.58 5.38 -26.02
CA ASN A 365 -4.65 6.83 -26.11
C ASN A 365 -5.38 7.39 -24.88
N MET A 366 -4.84 8.40 -24.27
CA MET A 366 -5.47 9.09 -23.14
C MET A 366 -6.52 10.12 -23.60
N TYR A 367 -6.86 10.16 -24.88
CA TYR A 367 -7.75 11.16 -25.44
C TYR A 367 -8.55 10.64 -26.63
N GLN A 368 -9.88 10.57 -26.50
CA GLN A 368 -10.77 10.71 -27.65
C GLN A 368 -11.28 12.16 -27.73
N LYS A 369 -10.88 12.86 -28.79
CA LYS A 369 -11.08 14.28 -29.01
C LYS A 369 -12.54 14.71 -29.22
N TYR A 370 -13.52 13.84 -29.18
CA TYR A 370 -14.87 14.13 -29.66
C TYR A 370 -16.04 13.79 -28.73
N GLU A 371 -15.80 13.37 -27.53
CA GLU A 371 -16.89 13.42 -26.54
C GLU A 371 -16.58 14.48 -25.48
N LYS A 372 -17.05 15.69 -25.76
CA LYS A 372 -17.23 16.74 -24.76
C LYS A 372 -18.01 16.15 -23.59
N LYS A 373 -17.37 15.78 -22.50
CA LYS A 373 -17.97 15.55 -21.18
C LYS A 373 -17.62 14.27 -20.42
N ILE A 374 -16.70 13.41 -20.86
CA ILE A 374 -16.32 12.30 -20.02
C ILE A 374 -14.84 12.44 -19.69
N ASN A 375 -14.53 13.01 -18.53
CA ASN A 375 -13.20 12.94 -17.92
C ASN A 375 -12.93 11.50 -17.49
N THR A 376 -12.48 10.68 -18.43
CA THR A 376 -12.27 9.23 -18.27
C THR A 376 -11.02 8.86 -17.51
N ASN A 377 -10.26 9.83 -16.99
CA ASN A 377 -9.10 9.57 -16.13
C ASN A 377 -9.57 9.22 -14.72
N VAL A 378 -10.08 8.01 -14.53
CA VAL A 378 -10.36 7.52 -13.20
C VAL A 378 -9.01 7.26 -12.50
N LYS A 379 -8.52 8.25 -11.80
CA LYS A 379 -7.37 8.12 -10.94
C LYS A 379 -7.80 7.36 -9.70
N ARG A 380 -7.06 6.32 -9.37
CA ARG A 380 -7.24 5.59 -8.13
C ARG A 380 -5.97 5.71 -7.32
N HIS A 381 -6.17 6.09 -6.10
CA HIS A 381 -5.10 6.20 -5.13
C HIS A 381 -5.17 4.98 -4.22
N ILE A 382 -4.07 4.23 -4.16
CA ILE A 382 -3.91 3.18 -3.19
C ILE A 382 -3.20 3.80 -2.02
N SER A 383 -3.87 3.76 -0.87
CA SER A 383 -3.37 4.34 0.37
C SER A 383 -1.93 3.89 0.64
N PRO A 384 -1.06 4.82 1.01
CA PRO A 384 0.32 4.52 1.38
C PRO A 384 0.43 3.85 2.74
N PHE A 385 -0.68 3.77 3.49
CA PHE A 385 -0.67 3.23 4.84
C PHE A 385 -0.59 1.70 4.82
N GLU A 386 0.15 1.19 5.77
CA GLU A 386 0.44 -0.23 5.85
C GLU A 386 -0.81 -1.03 6.21
N HIS A 387 -1.02 -2.13 5.50
CA HIS A 387 -2.03 -3.12 5.84
C HIS A 387 -1.65 -3.98 7.07
N LYS A 388 -0.41 -3.88 7.54
CA LYS A 388 0.07 -4.59 8.74
C LYS A 388 -0.08 -3.72 9.98
N GLN A 389 -0.38 -4.34 11.09
CA GLN A 389 -0.52 -3.66 12.37
C GLN A 389 0.82 -3.06 12.82
N ASN A 390 0.86 -1.76 13.02
CA ASN A 390 2.02 -1.02 13.52
C ASN A 390 1.77 -0.42 14.92
N TYR A 391 0.56 -0.54 15.43
CA TYR A 391 0.14 -0.04 16.72
C TYR A 391 -0.27 -1.21 17.61
N TYR A 392 0.23 -1.21 18.84
CA TYR A 392 -0.04 -2.23 19.84
C TYR A 392 -0.49 -1.55 21.14
N LEU A 393 -1.51 -2.09 21.75
CA LEU A 393 -2.15 -1.52 22.94
C LEU A 393 -1.91 -2.41 24.15
N SER A 394 -1.72 -1.80 25.32
CA SER A 394 -1.87 -2.46 26.62
C SER A 394 -3.31 -2.36 27.11
N ASP A 395 -3.67 -3.18 28.08
CA ASP A 395 -4.85 -2.94 28.92
C ASP A 395 -4.63 -1.74 29.87
N PHE A 396 -5.54 -1.44 30.79
CA PHE A 396 -5.37 -0.36 31.73
C PHE A 396 -4.18 -0.62 32.67
N ILE A 397 -3.21 0.30 32.67
CA ILE A 397 -2.04 0.23 33.56
C ILE A 397 -2.43 0.68 34.95
N ASP A 398 -3.27 1.68 35.04
CA ASP A 398 -3.74 2.27 36.28
C ASP A 398 -5.26 2.41 36.22
N SER A 399 -5.95 1.59 36.98
CA SER A 399 -7.41 1.57 37.05
C SER A 399 -7.98 2.89 37.56
N SER A 400 -7.21 3.65 38.36
CA SER A 400 -7.65 4.94 38.93
C SER A 400 -7.55 6.07 37.90
N LYS A 401 -6.48 6.08 37.07
CA LYS A 401 -6.23 7.11 36.05
C LYS A 401 -6.71 6.73 34.66
N LYS A 402 -7.09 5.48 34.43
CA LYS A 402 -7.49 4.94 33.13
C LYS A 402 -6.50 5.24 32.02
N ASN A 403 -5.22 4.99 32.30
CA ASN A 403 -4.15 5.17 31.35
C ASN A 403 -3.87 3.89 30.55
N ILE A 404 -3.58 4.03 29.26
CA ILE A 404 -3.23 2.94 28.33
C ILE A 404 -1.92 3.29 27.66
N LEU A 405 -1.06 2.30 27.43
CA LEU A 405 0.12 2.45 26.60
C LEU A 405 -0.18 2.10 25.14
N ILE A 406 0.39 2.89 24.26
CA ILE A 406 0.38 2.68 22.81
C ILE A 406 1.82 2.55 22.35
N LEU A 407 2.17 1.39 21.82
CA LEU A 407 3.45 1.16 21.17
C LEU A 407 3.29 1.32 19.66
N HIS A 408 3.93 2.33 19.09
CA HIS A 408 3.93 2.58 17.65
C HIS A 408 5.25 2.11 17.03
N LYS A 409 5.20 1.08 16.21
CA LYS A 409 6.35 0.52 15.50
C LYS A 409 6.68 1.36 14.27
N LYS A 410 7.91 1.84 14.17
CA LYS A 410 8.53 2.39 12.96
C LYS A 410 9.63 1.45 12.44
N HIS A 411 10.35 1.84 11.40
CA HIS A 411 11.36 0.96 10.79
C HIS A 411 12.56 0.68 11.70
N ASP A 412 13.11 1.72 12.34
CA ASP A 412 14.35 1.68 13.11
C ASP A 412 14.15 1.85 14.62
N TYR A 413 12.97 2.27 15.05
CA TYR A 413 12.62 2.46 16.45
C TYR A 413 11.13 2.24 16.70
N CYS A 414 10.78 2.09 17.97
CA CYS A 414 9.38 2.15 18.42
C CYS A 414 9.18 3.38 19.29
N ASP A 415 8.08 4.09 19.07
CA ASP A 415 7.61 5.16 19.93
C ASP A 415 6.63 4.61 20.96
N LEU A 416 6.85 4.94 22.23
CA LEU A 416 5.95 4.61 23.34
C LEU A 416 5.18 5.86 23.75
N TRP A 417 3.86 5.75 23.75
CA TRP A 417 2.91 6.80 24.12
C TRP A 417 2.05 6.34 25.28
N ILE A 418 1.65 7.26 26.14
CA ILE A 418 0.60 7.04 27.12
C ILE A 418 -0.64 7.85 26.76
N LEU A 419 -1.76 7.22 26.84
CA LEU A 419 -3.08 7.80 26.61
C LEU A 419 -3.85 7.85 27.91
N ASN A 420 -4.29 9.04 28.30
CA ASN A 420 -5.23 9.22 29.38
C ASN A 420 -6.65 9.34 28.79
N ILE A 421 -7.51 8.38 29.13
CA ILE A 421 -8.87 8.30 28.59
C ILE A 421 -9.75 9.41 29.14
N ASN A 422 -9.59 9.78 30.41
CA ASN A 422 -10.45 10.78 31.04
C ASN A 422 -10.23 12.19 30.44
N SER A 423 -8.98 12.55 30.14
CA SER A 423 -8.63 13.85 29.58
C SER A 423 -8.57 13.85 28.04
N ASN A 424 -8.66 12.67 27.41
CA ASN A 424 -8.46 12.49 25.97
C ASN A 424 -7.13 13.08 25.47
N THR A 425 -6.07 12.93 26.27
CA THR A 425 -4.74 13.45 25.96
C THR A 425 -3.76 12.31 25.79
N SER A 426 -2.94 12.40 24.77
CA SER A 426 -1.81 11.49 24.55
C SER A 426 -0.50 12.21 24.79
N THR A 427 0.39 11.59 25.55
CA THR A 427 1.73 12.11 25.82
C THR A 427 2.77 11.13 25.34
N TYR A 428 3.80 11.69 24.73
CA TYR A 428 4.96 10.92 24.27
C TYR A 428 5.85 10.58 25.45
N LEU A 429 6.26 9.31 25.58
CA LEU A 429 7.09 8.84 26.67
C LEU A 429 8.55 8.58 26.25
N ALA A 430 8.77 7.70 25.28
CA ALA A 430 10.10 7.26 24.93
C ALA A 430 10.23 6.72 23.51
N LYS A 431 11.50 6.73 23.02
CA LYS A 431 11.93 6.00 21.83
C LYS A 431 12.77 4.78 22.22
N ILE A 432 12.41 3.64 21.68
CA ILE A 432 13.13 2.38 21.94
C ILE A 432 13.90 1.98 20.69
N TYR A 433 15.24 1.95 20.81
CA TYR A 433 16.16 1.52 19.76
C TYR A 433 16.89 0.24 20.17
N LYS A 434 17.33 -0.55 19.19
CA LYS A 434 18.26 -1.64 19.45
C LYS A 434 19.64 -1.08 19.87
N ASN A 435 20.18 -0.21 19.02
CA ASN A 435 21.44 0.50 19.26
C ASN A 435 21.48 1.73 18.35
N LYS A 436 21.86 2.88 18.88
CA LYS A 436 21.92 4.14 18.08
C LYS A 436 22.94 4.12 16.93
N LYS A 437 23.92 3.20 16.99
CA LYS A 437 25.04 3.13 16.02
C LYS A 437 24.85 2.09 14.92
N ASN A 438 23.95 1.12 15.06
CA ASN A 438 23.76 0.06 14.08
C ASN A 438 22.44 0.23 13.36
N ASP A 439 22.47 0.23 12.03
CA ASP A 439 21.31 0.13 11.16
C ASP A 439 20.66 -1.26 11.33
N SER A 440 19.77 -1.38 12.29
CA SER A 440 18.98 -2.60 12.47
C SER A 440 17.50 -2.26 12.43
N ASN A 441 16.78 -2.97 11.62
CA ASN A 441 15.36 -2.77 11.43
C ASN A 441 14.53 -3.60 12.38
N ILE A 442 13.39 -3.04 12.79
CA ILE A 442 12.38 -3.73 13.57
C ILE A 442 11.43 -4.46 12.63
N LEU A 443 11.45 -5.79 12.68
CA LEU A 443 10.54 -6.64 11.90
C LEU A 443 9.17 -6.72 12.56
N SER A 444 9.13 -6.98 13.86
CA SER A 444 7.90 -7.03 14.64
C SER A 444 8.11 -6.46 16.04
N ALA A 445 7.02 -5.99 16.62
CA ALA A 445 6.99 -5.48 17.98
C ALA A 445 5.71 -5.96 18.65
N ASN A 446 5.67 -5.99 19.96
CA ASN A 446 4.45 -6.11 20.73
C ASN A 446 4.68 -5.64 22.16
N ILE A 447 3.57 -5.28 22.84
CA ILE A 447 3.54 -4.92 24.25
C ILE A 447 2.64 -5.92 25.00
N SER A 448 3.00 -6.28 26.21
CA SER A 448 2.19 -7.13 27.06
C SER A 448 0.91 -6.40 27.49
N ARG A 449 -0.14 -7.13 27.85
CA ARG A 449 -1.42 -6.53 28.28
C ARG A 449 -1.28 -5.66 29.51
N ASP A 450 -0.44 -6.08 30.46
CA ASP A 450 -0.14 -5.31 31.67
C ASP A 450 0.75 -4.08 31.42
N GLY A 451 1.23 -3.87 30.20
CA GLY A 451 2.09 -2.76 29.82
C GLY A 451 3.52 -2.82 30.35
N LYS A 452 3.89 -3.86 31.11
CA LYS A 452 5.20 -3.95 31.76
C LYS A 452 6.30 -4.50 30.88
N LEU A 453 5.94 -5.25 29.83
CA LEU A 453 6.89 -5.93 28.95
C LEU A 453 6.72 -5.47 27.52
N ILE A 454 7.85 -5.21 26.86
CA ILE A 454 7.91 -4.84 25.45
C ILE A 454 8.89 -5.78 24.76
N MET A 455 8.48 -6.36 23.64
CA MET A 455 9.33 -7.25 22.86
C MET A 455 9.49 -6.72 21.45
N LEU A 456 10.73 -6.64 20.98
CA LEU A 456 11.10 -6.14 19.66
C LEU A 456 11.95 -7.17 18.94
N SER A 457 11.56 -7.57 17.74
CA SER A 457 12.34 -8.44 16.88
C SER A 457 13.07 -7.63 15.82
N TYR A 458 14.34 -7.88 15.73
CA TYR A 458 15.26 -7.33 14.74
C TYR A 458 15.66 -8.42 13.73
N ASP A 459 16.71 -8.17 12.96
CA ASP A 459 17.17 -9.03 11.86
C ASP A 459 17.39 -10.51 12.26
N ASP A 460 18.09 -10.75 13.37
CA ASP A 460 18.39 -12.10 13.87
C ASP A 460 18.10 -12.29 15.36
N ILE A 461 17.68 -11.26 16.04
CA ILE A 461 17.57 -11.22 17.50
C ILE A 461 16.22 -10.65 17.90
N THR A 462 15.62 -11.22 18.92
CA THR A 462 14.43 -10.63 19.59
C THR A 462 14.84 -10.20 20.99
N SER A 463 14.63 -8.92 21.32
CA SER A 463 14.98 -8.34 22.61
C SER A 463 13.73 -8.13 23.46
N LEU A 464 13.83 -8.50 24.73
CA LEU A 464 12.82 -8.28 25.75
C LEU A 464 13.22 -7.10 26.63
N PHE A 465 12.30 -6.16 26.81
CA PHE A 465 12.44 -4.98 27.67
C PHE A 465 11.37 -5.00 28.75
N SER A 466 11.72 -4.50 29.94
CA SER A 466 10.72 -4.13 30.96
C SER A 466 10.51 -2.63 30.96
N TYR A 467 9.28 -2.22 31.17
CA TYR A 467 8.89 -0.83 31.39
C TYR A 467 8.35 -0.67 32.81
N ASP A 468 8.93 0.22 33.56
CA ASP A 468 8.49 0.61 34.91
C ASP A 468 7.74 1.95 34.79
N TYR A 469 6.43 1.90 34.99
CA TYR A 469 5.56 3.06 34.85
C TYR A 469 5.85 4.15 35.92
N ASP A 470 6.14 3.75 37.15
CA ASP A 470 6.35 4.69 38.26
C ASP A 470 7.67 5.48 38.11
N LYS A 471 8.69 4.83 37.60
CA LYS A 471 10.00 5.43 37.36
C LYS A 471 10.17 5.98 35.95
N ASN A 472 9.23 5.68 35.05
CA ASN A 472 9.31 5.94 33.62
C ASN A 472 10.64 5.46 32.99
N GLU A 473 11.07 4.26 33.38
CA GLU A 473 12.31 3.65 32.93
C GLU A 473 12.06 2.42 32.06
N ILE A 474 12.84 2.29 30.97
CA ILE A 474 12.87 1.11 30.12
C ILE A 474 14.21 0.39 30.32
N LYS A 475 14.16 -0.88 30.74
CA LYS A 475 15.35 -1.71 30.93
C LYS A 475 15.30 -2.91 30.00
N LYS A 476 16.42 -3.19 29.33
CA LYS A 476 16.59 -4.41 28.56
C LYS A 476 16.86 -5.59 29.49
N ILE A 477 16.03 -6.64 29.38
CA ILE A 477 16.13 -7.83 30.21
C ILE A 477 17.02 -8.87 29.53
N LYS A 478 16.66 -9.28 28.29
CA LYS A 478 17.34 -10.36 27.58
C LYS A 478 17.22 -10.24 26.07
N GLU A 479 18.16 -10.89 25.38
CA GLU A 479 18.14 -11.13 23.95
C GLU A 479 18.01 -12.61 23.64
N PHE A 480 17.10 -12.94 22.71
CA PHE A 480 16.92 -14.28 22.16
C PHE A 480 17.44 -14.29 20.72
N LYS A 481 18.25 -15.28 20.35
CA LYS A 481 18.85 -15.43 19.01
C LYS A 481 17.85 -16.01 18.01
N HIS A 482 16.63 -15.45 17.98
CA HIS A 482 15.57 -15.87 17.07
C HIS A 482 14.94 -14.63 16.43
N GLN A 483 14.82 -14.66 15.12
CA GLN A 483 14.06 -13.67 14.38
C GLN A 483 12.57 -14.02 14.45
N SER A 484 11.68 -13.04 14.66
CA SER A 484 10.25 -13.24 14.58
C SER A 484 9.55 -12.20 13.68
N ASN A 485 8.60 -12.67 12.89
CA ASN A 485 7.75 -11.82 12.06
C ASN A 485 6.50 -11.36 12.82
N TYR A 486 6.07 -12.14 13.83
CA TYR A 486 4.96 -11.82 14.71
C TYR A 486 5.31 -12.23 16.14
N ILE A 487 4.91 -11.40 17.09
CA ILE A 487 5.16 -11.58 18.54
C ILE A 487 3.82 -11.51 19.25
N PHE A 488 3.56 -12.43 20.16
CA PHE A 488 2.38 -12.42 21.01
C PHE A 488 2.76 -12.73 22.44
N PHE A 489 2.02 -12.19 23.40
CA PHE A 489 2.12 -12.52 24.83
C PHE A 489 0.93 -13.34 25.25
N SER A 490 1.06 -14.21 26.23
CA SER A 490 -0.07 -14.84 26.92
C SER A 490 -0.86 -13.80 27.74
N SER A 491 -2.09 -14.13 28.10
CA SER A 491 -2.94 -13.23 28.88
C SER A 491 -2.35 -12.82 30.24
N ASP A 492 -1.59 -13.75 30.86
CA ASP A 492 -0.90 -13.57 32.14
C ASP A 492 0.52 -12.98 32.00
N SER A 493 0.95 -12.66 30.79
CA SER A 493 2.30 -12.16 30.47
C SER A 493 3.45 -13.11 30.89
N SER A 494 3.16 -14.37 31.25
CA SER A 494 4.16 -15.36 31.66
C SER A 494 4.91 -15.96 30.47
N LYS A 495 4.27 -16.03 29.30
CA LYS A 495 4.81 -16.62 28.08
C LYS A 495 4.77 -15.66 26.90
N ALA A 496 5.75 -15.80 26.00
CA ALA A 496 5.73 -15.13 24.70
C ALA A 496 5.83 -16.15 23.57
N TYR A 497 5.12 -15.87 22.47
CA TYR A 497 5.06 -16.69 21.28
C TYR A 497 5.69 -15.93 20.12
N LEU A 498 6.78 -16.47 19.58
CA LEU A 498 7.52 -15.87 18.47
C LEU A 498 7.28 -16.69 17.20
N LEU A 499 6.58 -16.15 16.23
CA LEU A 499 6.38 -16.80 14.95
C LEU A 499 7.45 -16.34 13.96
N SER A 500 8.33 -17.26 13.55
CA SER A 500 9.43 -17.02 12.64
C SER A 500 9.15 -17.63 11.26
N GLN A 501 9.04 -16.78 10.26
CA GLN A 501 8.88 -17.20 8.87
C GLN A 501 10.21 -17.73 8.29
N LYS A 502 11.35 -17.19 8.74
CA LYS A 502 12.69 -17.62 8.31
C LYS A 502 12.97 -19.08 8.64
N THR A 503 12.65 -19.49 9.86
CA THR A 503 12.87 -20.87 10.35
C THR A 503 11.65 -21.77 10.14
N SER A 504 10.48 -21.20 9.80
CA SER A 504 9.17 -21.89 9.76
C SER A 504 8.85 -22.56 11.08
N LYS A 505 9.04 -21.85 12.20
CA LYS A 505 8.80 -22.34 13.56
C LYS A 505 8.09 -21.28 14.43
N VAL A 506 7.34 -21.77 15.40
CA VAL A 506 6.87 -20.98 16.55
C VAL A 506 7.73 -21.32 17.76
N TYR A 507 8.33 -20.33 18.37
CA TYR A 507 9.08 -20.47 19.61
C TYR A 507 8.23 -20.00 20.77
N ILE A 508 8.09 -20.85 21.78
CA ILE A 508 7.40 -20.52 23.05
C ILE A 508 8.46 -20.21 24.08
N ILE A 509 8.44 -18.98 24.59
CA ILE A 509 9.42 -18.48 25.57
C ILE A 509 8.74 -18.33 26.92
N ASP A 510 9.36 -18.86 27.98
CA ASP A 510 9.02 -18.53 29.35
C ASP A 510 9.73 -17.22 29.73
N ILE A 511 8.94 -16.23 30.09
CA ILE A 511 9.44 -14.89 30.42
C ILE A 511 10.09 -14.90 31.81
N ASN A 512 9.59 -15.69 32.75
CA ASN A 512 10.11 -15.75 34.11
C ASN A 512 11.46 -16.50 34.15
N ALA A 513 11.53 -17.63 33.46
CA ALA A 513 12.76 -18.42 33.36
C ALA A 513 13.73 -17.87 32.30
N LEU A 514 13.28 -16.94 31.46
CA LEU A 514 14.04 -16.38 30.34
C LEU A 514 14.61 -17.45 29.38
N LYS A 515 13.86 -18.52 29.13
CA LYS A 515 14.27 -19.65 28.27
C LYS A 515 13.22 -19.97 27.23
N VAL A 516 13.68 -20.54 26.10
CA VAL A 516 12.77 -21.16 25.12
C VAL A 516 12.30 -22.49 25.71
N LEU A 517 10.98 -22.63 25.91
CA LEU A 517 10.37 -23.84 26.42
C LEU A 517 10.22 -24.89 25.33
N LYS A 518 9.65 -24.46 24.19
CA LYS A 518 9.27 -25.38 23.11
C LYS A 518 9.44 -24.72 21.75
N GLU A 519 9.58 -25.56 20.73
CA GLU A 519 9.58 -25.17 19.30
C GLU A 519 8.55 -26.01 18.55
N ILE A 520 7.59 -25.35 17.91
CA ILE A 520 6.58 -25.99 17.06
C ILE A 520 6.96 -25.70 15.61
N SER A 521 7.22 -26.74 14.82
CA SER A 521 7.51 -26.59 13.39
C SER A 521 6.22 -26.30 12.62
N LEU A 522 6.19 -25.21 11.86
CA LEU A 522 5.13 -24.92 10.90
C LEU A 522 5.18 -25.94 9.74
N ASN A 523 4.18 -25.92 8.89
CA ASN A 523 4.10 -26.85 7.75
C ASN A 523 5.42 -26.91 6.95
N LYS A 524 5.66 -28.07 6.31
CA LYS A 524 6.89 -28.39 5.54
C LYS A 524 7.15 -27.42 4.39
N ASP A 525 6.11 -26.81 3.83
CA ASP A 525 6.23 -25.85 2.75
C ASP A 525 6.54 -24.47 3.31
N LYS A 526 7.75 -24.00 3.04
CA LYS A 526 8.18 -22.63 3.39
C LYS A 526 7.39 -21.62 2.57
N ASP A 527 6.41 -20.97 3.19
CA ASP A 527 5.57 -19.99 2.54
C ASP A 527 5.54 -18.66 3.28
N ILE A 528 5.05 -17.62 2.63
CA ILE A 528 4.91 -16.28 3.20
C ILE A 528 3.62 -16.22 4.00
N ILE A 529 3.71 -15.78 5.24
CA ILE A 529 2.55 -15.53 6.10
C ILE A 529 2.03 -14.12 5.81
N LEU A 530 0.78 -14.05 5.34
CA LEU A 530 0.13 -12.78 5.01
C LEU A 530 -0.40 -12.09 6.26
N THR A 531 -1.14 -12.82 7.08
CA THR A 531 -1.72 -12.31 8.32
C THR A 531 -1.79 -13.42 9.36
N CYS A 532 -1.72 -13.03 10.63
CA CYS A 532 -1.97 -13.93 11.73
C CYS A 532 -2.62 -13.21 12.90
N ASP A 533 -3.31 -13.95 13.74
CA ASP A 533 -3.88 -13.46 14.99
C ASP A 533 -3.68 -14.51 16.09
N PHE A 534 -3.79 -14.08 17.34
CA PHE A 534 -3.56 -14.88 18.53
C PHE A 534 -4.77 -14.86 19.44
N ASN A 535 -5.19 -16.04 19.88
CA ASN A 535 -6.23 -16.19 20.89
C ASN A 535 -5.59 -16.26 22.27
N TYR A 536 -5.82 -15.22 23.08
CA TYR A 536 -5.25 -15.09 24.42
C TYR A 536 -5.85 -16.07 25.44
N GLU A 537 -7.06 -16.58 25.23
CA GLU A 537 -7.72 -17.51 26.15
C GLU A 537 -7.24 -18.95 25.94
N SER A 538 -7.18 -19.39 24.69
CA SER A 538 -6.75 -20.75 24.36
C SER A 538 -5.25 -20.87 24.05
N ASN A 539 -4.52 -19.75 24.02
CA ASN A 539 -3.12 -19.69 23.57
C ASN A 539 -2.91 -20.30 22.18
N ALA A 540 -3.82 -20.05 21.25
CA ALA A 540 -3.80 -20.58 19.90
C ALA A 540 -3.43 -19.51 18.87
N ILE A 541 -2.79 -19.91 17.78
CA ILE A 541 -2.38 -19.03 16.68
C ILE A 541 -3.14 -19.44 15.42
N ALA A 542 -3.74 -18.48 14.73
CA ALA A 542 -4.25 -18.69 13.38
C ALA A 542 -3.47 -17.83 12.38
N TYR A 543 -3.11 -18.39 11.23
CA TYR A 543 -2.38 -17.65 10.20
C TYR A 543 -2.80 -18.07 8.79
N SER A 544 -2.72 -17.12 7.85
CA SER A 544 -2.92 -17.38 6.42
C SER A 544 -1.60 -17.25 5.66
N THR A 545 -1.49 -18.00 4.56
CA THR A 545 -0.31 -18.02 3.71
C THR A 545 -0.59 -17.47 2.33
N LEU A 546 0.49 -17.16 1.60
CA LEU A 546 0.42 -16.72 0.22
C LEU A 546 -0.02 -17.84 -0.74
N SER A 547 0.11 -19.11 -0.35
CA SER A 547 -0.46 -20.26 -1.07
C SER A 547 -1.96 -20.44 -0.84
N LYS A 548 -2.65 -19.43 -0.29
CA LYS A 548 -4.08 -19.43 0.00
C LYS A 548 -4.53 -20.41 1.08
N GLN A 549 -3.62 -20.94 1.90
CA GLN A 549 -3.95 -21.85 2.99
C GLN A 549 -4.13 -21.10 4.30
N VAL A 550 -5.01 -21.62 5.17
CA VAL A 550 -5.23 -21.11 6.53
C VAL A 550 -5.00 -22.23 7.53
N TYR A 551 -4.22 -21.94 8.55
CA TYR A 551 -3.86 -22.91 9.58
C TYR A 551 -4.20 -22.38 10.97
N TYR A 552 -4.59 -23.29 11.83
CA TYR A 552 -4.81 -23.10 13.27
C TYR A 552 -3.81 -23.95 14.04
N ILE A 553 -3.07 -23.34 14.96
CA ILE A 553 -2.10 -24.00 15.83
C ILE A 553 -2.63 -23.95 17.26
N ASP A 554 -2.85 -25.11 17.83
CA ASP A 554 -3.04 -25.24 19.28
C ASP A 554 -1.64 -25.40 19.93
N THR A 555 -1.18 -24.32 20.61
CA THR A 555 0.17 -24.32 21.19
C THR A 555 0.28 -25.20 22.44
N VAL A 556 -0.83 -25.61 23.02
CA VAL A 556 -0.87 -26.52 24.19
C VAL A 556 -0.75 -27.97 23.74
N LYS A 557 -1.55 -28.38 22.75
CA LYS A 557 -1.54 -29.72 22.17
C LYS A 557 -0.45 -29.94 21.13
N GLU A 558 0.15 -28.83 20.63
CA GLU A 558 1.14 -28.85 19.54
C GLU A 558 0.58 -29.37 18.20
N GLU A 559 -0.73 -29.23 18.01
CA GLU A 559 -1.42 -29.68 16.79
C GLU A 559 -1.59 -28.53 15.81
N ILE A 560 -1.42 -28.85 14.52
CA ILE A 560 -1.66 -27.91 13.42
C ILE A 560 -2.82 -28.44 12.59
N ASN A 561 -3.90 -27.69 12.56
CA ASN A 561 -5.10 -28.05 11.83
C ASN A 561 -5.30 -27.10 10.64
N SER A 562 -5.73 -27.62 9.51
CA SER A 562 -6.17 -26.80 8.38
C SER A 562 -7.57 -26.25 8.66
N VAL A 563 -7.75 -24.96 8.47
CA VAL A 563 -9.04 -24.28 8.65
C VAL A 563 -9.76 -24.23 7.30
N PRO A 564 -11.07 -24.50 7.24
CA PRO A 564 -11.84 -24.33 6.01
C PRO A 564 -11.77 -22.87 5.54
N HIS A 565 -11.48 -22.66 4.27
CA HIS A 565 -11.28 -21.36 3.65
C HIS A 565 -11.68 -21.38 2.17
N PRO A 566 -12.03 -20.22 1.57
CA PRO A 566 -12.23 -20.14 0.13
C PRO A 566 -10.89 -20.25 -0.63
N ASP A 567 -10.93 -20.60 -1.93
CA ASP A 567 -9.72 -20.65 -2.78
C ASP A 567 -9.25 -19.24 -3.22
N CYS A 568 -9.04 -18.37 -2.25
CA CYS A 568 -8.55 -17.00 -2.44
C CYS A 568 -7.64 -16.57 -1.28
N PHE A 569 -6.95 -15.45 -1.43
CA PHE A 569 -6.10 -14.93 -0.36
C PHE A 569 -6.94 -14.42 0.81
N ILE A 570 -6.60 -14.82 2.01
CA ILE A 570 -7.19 -14.25 3.23
C ILE A 570 -6.37 -13.04 3.64
N SER A 571 -7.01 -11.88 3.59
CA SER A 571 -6.39 -10.59 3.86
C SER A 571 -6.30 -10.27 5.36
N LYS A 572 -7.31 -10.72 6.14
CA LYS A 572 -7.37 -10.51 7.60
C LYS A 572 -7.94 -11.73 8.31
N ILE A 573 -7.37 -11.98 9.48
CA ILE A 573 -7.81 -13.01 10.42
C ILE A 573 -8.01 -12.35 11.78
N LYS A 574 -9.08 -12.71 12.49
CA LYS A 574 -9.33 -12.28 13.87
C LYS A 574 -10.07 -13.35 14.65
N PHE A 575 -9.57 -13.66 15.85
CA PHE A 575 -10.28 -14.50 16.80
C PHE A 575 -11.39 -13.72 17.49
N ASN A 576 -12.58 -14.29 17.53
CA ASN A 576 -13.63 -13.85 18.42
C ASN A 576 -13.65 -14.78 19.64
N THR A 577 -12.98 -14.36 20.71
CA THR A 577 -12.85 -15.15 21.94
C THR A 577 -14.20 -15.33 22.66
N LYS A 578 -15.13 -14.38 22.48
CA LYS A 578 -16.44 -14.39 23.16
C LYS A 578 -17.37 -15.53 22.73
N ASN A 579 -17.20 -16.07 21.52
CA ASN A 579 -17.97 -17.22 20.99
C ASN A 579 -17.11 -18.32 20.37
N ASN A 580 -15.80 -18.24 20.58
CA ASN A 580 -14.81 -19.21 20.10
C ASN A 580 -14.85 -19.46 18.58
N THR A 581 -15.01 -18.36 17.81
CA THR A 581 -15.02 -18.40 16.35
C THR A 581 -13.83 -17.66 15.75
N LEU A 582 -13.49 -18.02 14.51
CA LEU A 582 -12.45 -17.37 13.72
C LEU A 582 -13.09 -16.62 12.56
N ILE A 583 -12.85 -15.31 12.49
CA ILE A 583 -13.34 -14.46 11.42
C ILE A 583 -12.23 -14.32 10.36
N LEU A 584 -12.54 -14.69 9.14
CA LEU A 584 -11.67 -14.59 7.97
C LEU A 584 -12.25 -13.58 6.99
N ILE A 585 -11.40 -12.73 6.44
CA ILE A 585 -11.78 -11.82 5.36
C ILE A 585 -10.87 -12.10 4.17
N ASP A 586 -11.48 -12.33 3.01
CA ASP A 586 -10.75 -12.60 1.79
C ASP A 586 -10.27 -11.32 1.08
N GLU A 587 -9.58 -11.51 -0.03
CA GLU A 587 -9.06 -10.43 -0.88
C GLU A 587 -10.17 -9.58 -1.53
N TYR A 588 -11.39 -10.08 -1.56
CA TYR A 588 -12.57 -9.41 -2.10
C TYR A 588 -13.46 -8.78 -1.02
N ASN A 589 -12.99 -8.75 0.22
CA ASN A 589 -13.73 -8.27 1.40
C ASN A 589 -14.91 -9.16 1.82
N LEU A 590 -15.01 -10.40 1.37
CA LEU A 590 -16.03 -11.33 1.82
C LEU A 590 -15.66 -11.89 3.19
N ILE A 591 -16.68 -12.06 4.04
CA ILE A 591 -16.51 -12.51 5.43
C ILE A 591 -16.83 -14.00 5.50
N TYR A 592 -15.97 -14.74 6.18
CA TYR A 592 -16.17 -16.15 6.50
C TYR A 592 -15.96 -16.33 8.00
N ILE A 593 -16.85 -17.05 8.65
CA ILE A 593 -16.78 -17.32 10.08
C ILE A 593 -16.68 -18.83 10.27
N VAL A 594 -15.65 -19.26 10.96
CA VAL A 594 -15.37 -20.66 11.24
C VAL A 594 -15.55 -20.91 12.73
N ASP A 595 -16.28 -21.94 13.07
CA ASP A 595 -16.38 -22.41 14.44
C ASP A 595 -15.13 -23.25 14.79
N ILE A 596 -14.37 -22.82 15.80
CA ILE A 596 -13.09 -23.45 16.15
C ILE A 596 -13.25 -24.88 16.65
N PRO A 597 -14.20 -25.20 17.56
CA PRO A 597 -14.35 -26.55 18.06
C PRO A 597 -14.68 -27.59 16.98
N THR A 598 -15.50 -27.22 16.01
CA THR A 598 -15.94 -28.14 14.94
C THR A 598 -15.09 -28.04 13.69
N MET A 599 -14.26 -27.01 13.54
CA MET A 599 -13.50 -26.67 12.34
C MET A 599 -14.38 -26.65 11.09
N LYS A 600 -15.58 -26.06 11.20
CA LYS A 600 -16.54 -25.90 10.09
C LYS A 600 -16.99 -24.46 9.97
N PHE A 601 -17.47 -24.09 8.78
CA PHE A 601 -18.16 -22.80 8.63
C PHE A 601 -19.41 -22.76 9.49
N THR A 602 -19.66 -21.59 10.10
CA THR A 602 -20.90 -21.33 10.85
C THR A 602 -22.10 -21.29 9.89
N GLN A 603 -23.31 -21.52 10.44
CA GLN A 603 -24.56 -21.45 9.67
C GLN A 603 -24.74 -20.11 8.96
N TRP A 604 -24.34 -19.01 9.59
CA TRP A 604 -24.35 -17.67 8.98
C TRP A 604 -23.50 -17.61 7.69
N THR A 605 -22.33 -18.25 7.71
CA THR A 605 -21.43 -18.29 6.53
C THR A 605 -22.00 -19.15 5.44
N THR A 606 -22.54 -20.34 5.75
CA THR A 606 -23.15 -21.24 4.77
C THR A 606 -24.38 -20.61 4.12
N ASP A 607 -25.26 -20.01 4.92
CA ASP A 607 -26.44 -19.28 4.43
C ASP A 607 -26.05 -18.11 3.50
N ARG A 608 -24.95 -17.40 3.82
CA ARG A 608 -24.42 -16.32 2.98
C ARG A 608 -23.88 -16.84 1.66
N ILE A 609 -23.14 -17.94 1.67
CA ILE A 609 -22.56 -18.54 0.44
C ILE A 609 -23.70 -19.03 -0.46
N GLU A 610 -24.72 -19.68 0.11
CA GLU A 610 -25.83 -20.22 -0.64
C GLU A 610 -26.77 -19.15 -1.20
N LYS A 611 -27.04 -18.09 -0.43
CA LYS A 611 -27.99 -17.02 -0.82
C LYS A 611 -27.37 -15.94 -1.70
N THR A 612 -26.06 -15.88 -1.84
CA THR A 612 -25.28 -14.90 -2.63
C THR A 612 -25.64 -13.42 -2.40
N ASP A 613 -26.35 -13.10 -1.32
CA ASP A 613 -26.87 -11.77 -1.00
C ASP A 613 -25.81 -10.98 -0.18
N PHE A 614 -24.84 -10.35 -0.88
CA PHE A 614 -23.90 -9.45 -0.24
C PHE A 614 -24.03 -8.02 -0.81
N PRO A 615 -24.02 -6.95 0.02
CA PRO A 615 -24.19 -5.59 -0.50
C PRO A 615 -23.04 -5.24 -1.46
N ILE A 616 -23.37 -4.92 -2.73
CA ILE A 616 -22.38 -4.57 -3.77
C ILE A 616 -21.49 -3.40 -3.32
N ASN A 617 -22.05 -2.42 -2.61
CA ASN A 617 -21.31 -1.28 -2.08
C ASN A 617 -20.24 -1.66 -1.05
N TYR A 618 -20.39 -2.80 -0.40
CA TYR A 618 -19.43 -3.33 0.56
C TYR A 618 -18.23 -3.98 -0.13
N VAL A 619 -18.44 -4.65 -1.25
CA VAL A 619 -17.43 -5.42 -2.00
C VAL A 619 -16.56 -4.53 -2.88
N LYS A 620 -16.72 -3.20 -2.82
CA LYS A 620 -15.88 -2.28 -3.59
C LYS A 620 -14.42 -2.50 -3.24
N TRP A 621 -13.65 -3.00 -4.19
CA TRP A 621 -12.25 -3.40 -4.03
C TRP A 621 -11.31 -2.26 -3.58
N TYR A 622 -11.69 -1.00 -3.79
CA TYR A 622 -10.93 0.16 -3.30
C TYR A 622 -11.18 0.48 -1.82
N ASN A 623 -12.19 -0.12 -1.20
CA ASN A 623 -12.42 -0.04 0.24
C ASN A 623 -11.82 -1.27 0.92
N LYS A 624 -10.49 -1.38 0.92
CA LYS A 624 -9.82 -2.50 1.60
C LYS A 624 -10.06 -2.44 3.10
N ILE A 625 -10.32 -3.60 3.67
CA ILE A 625 -10.46 -3.75 5.11
C ILE A 625 -9.06 -3.83 5.73
N TYR A 626 -8.76 -2.88 6.61
CA TYR A 626 -7.49 -2.81 7.33
C TYR A 626 -7.50 -3.60 8.63
N GLY A 627 -8.65 -3.76 9.26
CA GLY A 627 -8.74 -4.55 10.47
C GLY A 627 -10.15 -4.87 10.89
N ILE A 628 -10.24 -5.70 11.94
CA ILE A 628 -11.46 -6.20 12.54
C ILE A 628 -11.42 -5.88 14.02
N THR A 629 -12.49 -5.31 14.57
CA THR A 629 -12.64 -5.00 15.98
C THR A 629 -13.89 -5.69 16.53
N ILE A 630 -13.76 -6.48 17.57
CA ILE A 630 -14.86 -7.27 18.16
C ILE A 630 -15.51 -6.48 19.27
N ILE A 631 -16.82 -6.24 19.16
CA ILE A 631 -17.62 -5.55 20.18
C ILE A 631 -18.27 -6.57 21.11
N SER A 632 -19.00 -7.53 20.54
CA SER A 632 -19.73 -8.54 21.32
C SER A 632 -19.61 -9.91 20.66
N LYS A 633 -20.30 -10.91 21.22
CA LYS A 633 -20.33 -12.26 20.63
C LYS A 633 -20.69 -12.26 19.14
N ASP A 634 -21.70 -11.45 18.79
CA ASP A 634 -22.31 -11.47 17.46
C ASP A 634 -22.09 -10.16 16.68
N VAL A 635 -21.40 -9.16 17.26
CA VAL A 635 -21.20 -7.86 16.63
C VAL A 635 -19.72 -7.51 16.55
N PHE A 636 -19.27 -7.18 15.37
CA PHE A 636 -17.92 -6.69 15.11
C PHE A 636 -17.92 -5.54 14.10
N LEU A 637 -16.83 -4.78 14.10
CA LEU A 637 -16.60 -3.70 13.17
C LEU A 637 -15.49 -4.11 12.19
N LEU A 638 -15.67 -3.70 10.95
CA LEU A 638 -14.66 -3.77 9.91
C LEU A 638 -14.26 -2.35 9.55
N TYR A 639 -13.01 -2.00 9.62
CA TYR A 639 -12.58 -0.64 9.29
C TYR A 639 -11.69 -0.60 8.04
N THR A 640 -11.89 0.45 7.26
CA THR A 640 -11.14 0.82 6.07
C THR A 640 -10.34 2.10 6.36
N ASP A 641 -9.78 2.75 5.35
CA ASP A 641 -9.07 4.02 5.53
C ASP A 641 -9.90 5.12 6.20
N TYR A 642 -11.17 5.27 5.82
CA TYR A 642 -12.00 6.41 6.24
C TYR A 642 -13.33 6.01 6.87
N ASN A 643 -13.65 4.74 6.83
CA ASN A 643 -14.96 4.22 7.19
C ASN A 643 -14.84 3.02 8.12
N TYR A 644 -15.86 2.80 8.93
CA TYR A 644 -16.09 1.48 9.51
C TYR A 644 -17.49 0.96 9.16
N ILE A 645 -17.63 -0.35 9.18
CA ILE A 645 -18.82 -1.09 8.86
C ILE A 645 -19.15 -1.95 10.06
N LYS A 646 -20.37 -1.78 10.62
CA LYS A 646 -20.87 -2.61 11.70
C LYS A 646 -21.53 -3.86 11.12
N VAL A 647 -21.06 -5.03 11.52
CA VAL A 647 -21.63 -6.33 11.15
C VAL A 647 -22.26 -6.95 12.38
N ASP A 648 -23.52 -7.34 12.27
CA ASP A 648 -24.32 -7.99 13.31
C ASP A 648 -24.80 -9.35 12.79
N LEU A 649 -24.30 -10.42 13.35
CA LEU A 649 -24.55 -11.79 12.92
C LEU A 649 -25.97 -12.28 13.26
N THR A 650 -26.65 -11.61 14.20
CA THR A 650 -28.03 -11.97 14.60
C THR A 650 -29.07 -11.44 13.62
N LYS A 651 -28.69 -10.48 12.79
CA LYS A 651 -29.57 -9.83 11.83
C LYS A 651 -29.40 -10.44 10.45
N GLN A 652 -30.48 -10.43 9.69
CA GLN A 652 -30.44 -10.83 8.29
C GLN A 652 -29.51 -9.89 7.49
N LEU A 653 -28.88 -10.44 6.45
CA LEU A 653 -28.18 -9.64 5.47
C LEU A 653 -29.15 -8.64 4.82
N PRO A 654 -28.72 -7.41 4.55
CA PRO A 654 -29.56 -6.43 3.89
C PRO A 654 -29.99 -6.98 2.53
N LYS A 655 -31.30 -7.01 2.28
CA LYS A 655 -31.83 -7.35 0.94
C LYS A 655 -31.47 -6.21 0.02
N GLU A 656 -30.65 -6.48 -0.98
CA GLU A 656 -30.43 -5.50 -2.03
C GLU A 656 -31.76 -5.25 -2.75
N SER A 657 -32.17 -3.99 -2.77
CA SER A 657 -33.26 -3.57 -3.63
C SER A 657 -32.85 -3.78 -5.08
N LEU A 658 -33.34 -4.88 -5.70
CA LEU A 658 -33.62 -5.08 -7.13
C LEU A 658 -32.59 -4.64 -8.18
N ILE A 659 -31.35 -4.34 -7.87
CA ILE A 659 -30.34 -4.18 -8.90
C ILE A 659 -29.78 -5.56 -9.25
N GLU A 660 -30.58 -6.25 -10.06
CA GLU A 660 -30.19 -7.32 -10.95
C GLU A 660 -29.53 -8.57 -10.30
N LYS A 661 -30.35 -9.38 -9.60
CA LYS A 661 -30.06 -10.78 -9.25
C LYS A 661 -29.41 -11.58 -10.41
N ASN A 662 -29.77 -11.27 -11.65
CA ASN A 662 -29.28 -11.96 -12.85
C ASN A 662 -27.81 -11.64 -13.23
N LYS A 663 -27.16 -10.68 -12.56
CA LYS A 663 -25.75 -10.34 -12.85
C LYS A 663 -24.77 -10.94 -11.85
N MET A 664 -25.17 -11.15 -10.59
CA MET A 664 -24.27 -11.72 -9.59
C MET A 664 -23.90 -13.17 -9.84
N ASP A 665 -24.82 -13.99 -10.35
CA ASP A 665 -24.51 -15.39 -10.70
C ASP A 665 -23.48 -15.53 -11.83
N LYS A 666 -23.35 -14.52 -12.68
CA LYS A 666 -22.28 -14.41 -13.68
C LYS A 666 -20.95 -13.94 -13.05
N TYR A 667 -20.98 -13.24 -11.94
CA TYR A 667 -19.82 -12.58 -11.34
C TYR A 667 -18.94 -13.51 -10.50
N VAL A 668 -19.48 -14.57 -9.97
CA VAL A 668 -18.70 -15.58 -9.22
C VAL A 668 -17.80 -16.41 -10.15
N LYS A 669 -18.03 -16.36 -11.45
CA LYS A 669 -17.33 -17.17 -12.48
C LYS A 669 -16.58 -16.40 -13.56
N SER A 670 -16.61 -15.06 -13.59
CA SER A 670 -16.01 -14.26 -14.67
C SER A 670 -15.02 -13.23 -14.17
N ASP A 671 -14.00 -12.99 -14.97
CA ASP A 671 -12.90 -12.07 -14.76
C ASP A 671 -13.28 -10.74 -14.09
N TRP A 672 -12.70 -10.45 -12.95
CA TRP A 672 -12.82 -9.20 -12.22
C TRP A 672 -12.57 -7.96 -13.09
N GLU A 673 -11.76 -8.06 -14.13
CA GLU A 673 -11.53 -6.99 -15.10
C GLU A 673 -12.83 -6.57 -15.82
N LYS A 674 -13.70 -7.52 -16.10
CA LYS A 674 -15.00 -7.26 -16.75
C LYS A 674 -15.98 -6.59 -15.77
N ILE A 675 -15.96 -7.02 -14.52
CA ILE A 675 -16.75 -6.44 -13.42
C ILE A 675 -16.32 -4.99 -13.16
N ILE A 676 -15.02 -4.75 -13.07
CA ILE A 676 -14.44 -3.43 -12.88
C ILE A 676 -14.82 -2.52 -14.05
N LYS A 677 -14.76 -3.00 -15.27
CA LYS A 677 -15.06 -2.22 -16.49
C LYS A 677 -16.53 -1.78 -16.57
N GLU A 678 -17.48 -2.69 -16.34
CA GLU A 678 -18.92 -2.40 -16.39
C GLU A 678 -19.37 -1.54 -15.20
N PHE A 679 -18.81 -1.77 -14.03
CA PHE A 679 -19.11 -1.02 -12.82
C PHE A 679 -18.59 0.43 -12.90
N HIS A 680 -17.42 0.64 -13.52
CA HIS A 680 -16.88 1.98 -13.76
C HIS A 680 -17.73 2.78 -14.73
N GLN A 681 -18.22 2.14 -15.77
CA GLN A 681 -19.03 2.82 -16.77
C GLN A 681 -20.34 3.33 -16.14
N LYS A 682 -20.96 2.54 -15.28
CA LYS A 682 -22.23 2.89 -14.63
C LYS A 682 -22.11 4.01 -13.58
N ILE A 683 -21.10 3.94 -12.69
CA ILE A 683 -20.89 5.01 -11.68
C ILE A 683 -20.54 6.32 -12.35
N PHE A 684 -19.76 6.26 -13.42
CA PHE A 684 -19.33 7.47 -14.14
C PHE A 684 -20.49 8.14 -14.89
N ASP A 685 -21.38 7.34 -15.47
CA ASP A 685 -22.51 7.85 -16.23
C ASP A 685 -23.61 8.46 -15.35
N GLU A 686 -23.81 7.97 -14.14
CA GLU A 686 -24.89 8.41 -13.25
C GLU A 686 -24.47 9.49 -12.24
N GLU A 687 -23.26 9.41 -11.67
CA GLU A 687 -22.86 10.25 -10.54
C GLU A 687 -22.10 11.54 -10.94
N TYR A 688 -21.49 11.56 -12.13
CA TYR A 688 -20.60 12.64 -12.56
C TYR A 688 -21.00 13.37 -13.84
N LYS A 689 -22.17 13.12 -14.37
CA LYS A 689 -22.73 13.89 -15.52
C LYS A 689 -22.81 15.38 -15.17
N GLY A 690 -21.87 16.16 -15.67
CA GLY A 690 -21.94 17.62 -15.64
C GLY A 690 -21.14 18.36 -14.56
N LYS A 691 -20.30 17.69 -13.76
CA LYS A 691 -19.41 18.34 -12.78
C LYS A 691 -18.06 18.73 -13.38
N GLU A 692 -17.61 19.97 -13.15
CA GLU A 692 -16.26 20.40 -13.54
C GLU A 692 -15.17 19.67 -12.72
N TYR A 693 -14.06 19.39 -13.36
CA TYR A 693 -12.92 18.65 -12.78
C TYR A 693 -12.37 19.24 -11.47
N SER A 694 -12.39 20.57 -11.33
CA SER A 694 -12.01 21.27 -10.10
C SER A 694 -12.96 20.99 -8.93
N LYS A 695 -14.25 20.81 -9.19
CA LYS A 695 -15.24 20.43 -8.18
C LYS A 695 -15.10 18.96 -7.79
N ILE A 696 -14.88 18.08 -8.75
CA ILE A 696 -14.64 16.65 -8.49
C ILE A 696 -13.39 16.45 -7.63
N ARG A 697 -12.32 17.20 -7.89
CA ARG A 697 -11.10 17.20 -7.06
C ARG A 697 -11.37 17.69 -5.65
N ASN A 698 -12.13 18.78 -5.50
CA ASN A 698 -12.49 19.31 -4.20
C ASN A 698 -13.44 18.38 -3.45
N ASP A 699 -14.38 17.73 -4.13
CA ASP A 699 -15.30 16.75 -3.53
C ASP A 699 -14.57 15.44 -3.12
N MET A 700 -13.54 15.01 -3.84
CA MET A 700 -12.69 13.88 -3.45
C MET A 700 -11.76 14.18 -2.27
N PHE A 701 -11.27 15.42 -2.15
CA PHE A 701 -10.34 15.83 -1.11
C PHE A 701 -10.97 16.70 -0.01
N SER A 702 -12.14 17.27 -0.23
CA SER A 702 -12.87 18.13 0.73
C SER A 702 -13.97 17.43 1.50
N SER A 703 -14.01 16.09 1.49
CA SER A 703 -14.93 15.33 2.35
C SER A 703 -14.71 15.56 3.86
N THR A 704 -13.79 16.47 4.21
CA THR A 704 -13.61 16.97 5.59
C THR A 704 -14.48 18.18 5.94
N SER A 705 -15.18 18.80 4.98
CA SER A 705 -16.12 19.89 5.25
C SER A 705 -17.56 19.42 5.07
N ASN A 706 -18.24 19.13 6.16
CA ASN A 706 -19.69 19.24 6.48
C ASN A 706 -20.74 19.09 5.36
N LYS A 707 -20.47 18.46 4.22
CA LYS A 707 -21.52 18.02 3.31
C LYS A 707 -21.90 16.60 3.68
N LYS A 708 -23.14 16.44 4.16
CA LYS A 708 -23.80 15.15 4.30
C LYS A 708 -23.67 14.42 2.98
N VAL A 709 -22.78 13.43 2.91
CA VAL A 709 -22.96 12.33 1.96
C VAL A 709 -24.37 11.83 2.24
N PRO A 710 -25.26 11.70 1.24
CA PRO A 710 -26.58 11.17 1.49
C PRO A 710 -26.38 9.87 2.27
N ASP A 711 -26.90 9.84 3.50
CA ASP A 711 -27.01 8.60 4.25
C ASP A 711 -27.81 7.69 3.32
N ILE A 712 -27.14 6.75 2.68
CA ILE A 712 -27.84 5.61 2.11
C ILE A 712 -28.37 4.88 3.34
N SER A 713 -29.57 5.26 3.75
CA SER A 713 -30.33 4.58 4.76
C SER A 713 -30.67 3.20 4.18
N LEU A 714 -29.76 2.26 4.35
CA LEU A 714 -30.16 0.88 4.39
C LEU A 714 -31.11 0.80 5.58
N ASP A 715 -32.38 0.51 5.35
CA ASP A 715 -33.43 0.34 6.39
C ASP A 715 -33.09 -0.76 7.40
N ASN A 716 -31.92 -1.35 7.30
CA ASN A 716 -31.36 -2.36 8.18
C ASN A 716 -30.13 -1.79 8.92
N ASP A 717 -30.14 -1.80 10.25
CA ASP A 717 -29.01 -1.43 11.10
C ASP A 717 -27.76 -2.31 10.91
N ASN A 718 -27.85 -3.37 10.11
CA ASN A 718 -26.76 -4.25 9.75
C ASN A 718 -25.99 -3.71 8.53
N PHE A 719 -24.69 -3.88 8.48
CA PHE A 719 -23.79 -3.33 7.45
C PHE A 719 -23.81 -1.80 7.31
N LYS A 720 -24.16 -1.08 8.39
CA LYS A 720 -24.14 0.39 8.39
C LYS A 720 -22.70 0.88 8.22
N ILE A 721 -22.50 1.71 7.19
CA ILE A 721 -21.21 2.37 6.91
C ILE A 721 -21.19 3.72 7.63
N VAL A 722 -20.19 3.95 8.43
CA VAL A 722 -19.98 5.22 9.13
C VAL A 722 -18.72 5.90 8.59
N SER A 723 -18.89 7.04 7.91
CA SER A 723 -17.86 7.82 7.23
C SER A 723 -17.67 9.16 7.95
N LYS A 724 -16.95 9.16 9.07
CA LYS A 724 -16.73 10.39 9.87
C LYS A 724 -15.27 10.56 10.30
N PHE A 725 -14.38 9.75 9.73
CA PHE A 725 -13.00 9.65 10.19
C PHE A 725 -12.01 10.21 9.16
N ASN A 726 -10.88 10.69 9.65
CA ASN A 726 -9.67 10.82 8.83
C ASN A 726 -9.09 9.43 8.57
N SER A 727 -7.92 9.33 7.96
CA SER A 727 -7.32 8.02 7.70
C SER A 727 -7.14 7.22 9.00
N ILE A 728 -7.86 6.10 9.10
CA ILE A 728 -7.89 5.24 10.30
C ILE A 728 -6.66 4.34 10.27
N MET A 729 -5.79 4.48 11.27
CA MET A 729 -4.59 3.67 11.44
C MET A 729 -4.82 2.47 12.35
N LEU A 730 -5.64 2.65 13.37
CA LEU A 730 -6.04 1.61 14.30
C LEU A 730 -7.44 1.89 14.81
N MET A 731 -8.23 0.84 14.95
CA MET A 731 -9.50 0.86 15.64
C MET A 731 -9.56 -0.38 16.54
N ASP A 732 -9.73 -0.19 17.85
CA ASP A 732 -9.85 -1.29 18.80
C ASP A 732 -10.71 -0.89 20.00
N MET A 733 -11.23 -1.89 20.71
CA MET A 733 -12.03 -1.68 21.93
C MET A 733 -11.12 -1.58 23.14
N ILE A 734 -11.29 -0.52 23.91
CA ILE A 734 -10.61 -0.35 25.20
C ILE A 734 -11.39 -1.08 26.32
N ASN A 735 -12.71 -0.94 26.28
CA ASN A 735 -13.64 -1.60 27.17
C ASN A 735 -14.96 -1.87 26.42
N GLU A 736 -15.95 -2.43 27.08
CA GLU A 736 -17.21 -2.82 26.42
C GLU A 736 -17.94 -1.66 25.72
N ASN A 737 -17.75 -0.41 26.18
CA ASN A 737 -18.48 0.76 25.70
C ASN A 737 -17.61 1.83 25.04
N THR A 738 -16.27 1.68 25.04
CA THR A 738 -15.36 2.70 24.54
C THR A 738 -14.46 2.13 23.46
N MET A 739 -14.51 2.73 22.30
CA MET A 739 -13.68 2.41 21.14
C MET A 739 -12.59 3.47 20.94
N LEU A 740 -11.37 3.01 20.81
CA LEU A 740 -10.22 3.84 20.42
C LEU A 740 -10.08 3.87 18.91
N VAL A 741 -9.89 5.07 18.36
CA VAL A 741 -9.58 5.27 16.96
C VAL A 741 -8.33 6.16 16.85
N VAL A 742 -7.26 5.62 16.31
CA VAL A 742 -6.06 6.38 15.96
C VAL A 742 -6.18 6.82 14.51
N GLU A 743 -6.19 8.11 14.31
CA GLU A 743 -6.39 8.74 13.00
C GLU A 743 -5.13 9.48 12.55
N ASN A 744 -4.94 9.54 11.24
CA ASN A 744 -3.90 10.35 10.62
C ASN A 744 -4.54 11.41 9.71
N ASP A 745 -4.22 12.69 9.94
CA ASP A 745 -4.77 13.78 9.14
C ASP A 745 -3.93 13.96 7.86
N TRP A 746 -4.40 13.35 6.77
CA TRP A 746 -3.75 13.44 5.47
C TRP A 746 -3.56 14.88 4.99
N ASN A 747 -4.50 15.78 5.28
CA ASN A 747 -4.37 17.18 4.88
C ASN A 747 -3.21 17.89 5.57
N LYS A 748 -2.88 17.51 6.81
CA LYS A 748 -1.68 18.00 7.49
C LYS A 748 -0.42 17.46 6.84
N ILE A 749 -0.39 16.16 6.54
CA ILE A 749 0.75 15.49 5.92
C ILE A 749 1.06 16.09 4.54
N VAL A 750 0.06 16.27 3.68
CA VAL A 750 0.25 16.84 2.33
C VAL A 750 0.83 18.26 2.38
N LYS A 751 0.52 19.03 3.41
CA LYS A 751 1.10 20.37 3.61
C LYS A 751 2.60 20.34 3.96
N THR A 752 3.11 19.23 4.43
CA THR A 752 4.55 19.07 4.74
C THR A 752 5.36 18.65 3.51
N PHE A 753 4.71 18.25 2.42
CA PHE A 753 5.43 17.93 1.19
C PHE A 753 6.02 19.19 0.55
N PRO A 754 7.18 19.06 -0.11
CA PRO A 754 7.75 20.19 -0.86
C PRO A 754 6.74 20.65 -1.91
N GLY A 755 6.64 21.96 -2.12
CA GLY A 755 5.75 22.53 -3.14
C GLY A 755 6.07 21.96 -4.51
N GLY A 756 5.08 21.42 -5.21
CA GLY A 756 5.28 20.95 -6.59
C GLY A 756 5.56 22.14 -7.53
N VAL A 757 6.36 21.90 -8.56
CA VAL A 757 6.61 22.89 -9.62
C VAL A 757 5.31 23.06 -10.41
N ILE A 758 4.58 24.13 -10.11
CA ILE A 758 3.34 24.49 -10.80
C ILE A 758 3.64 25.58 -11.81
N LYS A 759 3.47 25.28 -13.10
CA LYS A 759 3.49 26.31 -14.13
C LYS A 759 2.32 27.26 -13.88
N PRO A 760 2.52 28.58 -13.70
CA PRO A 760 1.41 29.48 -13.57
C PRO A 760 0.60 29.42 -14.87
N ASN A 761 -0.68 29.06 -14.79
CA ASN A 761 -1.62 29.24 -15.89
C ASN A 761 -1.89 30.74 -16.02
N TYR A 762 -1.08 31.43 -16.79
CA TYR A 762 -1.52 32.69 -17.35
C TYR A 762 -2.53 32.34 -18.44
N GLY A 763 -3.76 32.76 -18.22
CA GLY A 763 -4.87 32.47 -19.12
C GLY A 763 -4.59 32.84 -20.58
N HIS A 764 -4.91 31.95 -21.46
CA HIS A 764 -5.40 32.15 -22.82
C HIS A 764 -6.56 31.20 -23.04
#